data_4060f8c841e6c78603ca3afe1dbafe23
#
_entry.id   4060f8c841e6c78603ca3afe1dbafe23
#
_cell.length_a   1.000
_cell.length_b   1.000
_cell.length_c   1.000
_cell.angle_alpha   90.00
_cell.angle_beta   90.00
_cell.angle_gamma   90.00
#
_symmetry.space_group_name_H-M   'P 1'
#
loop_
_entity.id
_entity.type
_entity.pdbx_description
1 polymer ?
#
loop_
_entity_poly.entity_id
_entity_poly.type
_entity_poly.pdbx_seq_one_letter_code
_entity_poly.pdbx_strand_id
1 'polypeptide(L)'
;MIDIEAKLSSELGVEKWQVTAAVQLIDEDNTIPFIARYRKEKTGALKDEVLRKLYERLIYLRNLEDKKQQVIATIRDQGKMTDALLKQIEEAQTQVVVDDLYRPYRPKRRTRAMIAKEKGLEKLAVAVMAQNLGHPVEEEAADYVSEEKGVADVKEALEGASDILAESIADTAAYRMWIRQQFEKEGRLVSEAKDDKEKSVYEMYYHFAEPVSKIAGHRVLAINRAEKEKMVNVTIEVPEEKLIGWLKRQVVHQKNPYTTEMMEAAAEDSYRRLIAPAVEREVRNALTEKAEEGAMTVFGKNLKQLLMQPPIKGQTVLGWDPAFRTGCKLAVVDPTGKVLDTVVIYPTEPQKKIDQAKEVLRKLVREYGITLISLGNGTASRESEQVIVDFLKEIPEKVAYVIVSEAGASVYSASKLATEEFPNFDVGQRSAASIARRLQDPLAELVKIDPKAIGVGQYQHDMNQKKLSEVLSGTVEDCVNKVGVDLNTASASLLEYISGISKTVAKNIVAYREENGRFDNRKQLLKVPKLGPKAYEQCAGFLRISDGSQPLDNTGVHPESYEAVEKLLSELGVEPDKLREGSLPIRIEDYEKMAAKLSIGEITLHDTVHELRRPGRDPREDMPKPVLRTDVLEMKDLKPGMILKGTVRNVIDFGVFVDIGVHQDGLVHISQLTNKKFVRHPMEIVSVGDVVEVKVMSVDLAKKRIQLTMILD
;
A
#
# COMPACT_ATOMS: atom_id res chain seq x y z
N MET A 1 29.59 5.25 -11.10
CA MET A 1 28.33 4.46 -11.15
C MET A 1 28.13 3.73 -9.82
N ILE A 2 26.90 3.68 -9.34
CA ILE A 2 26.54 2.93 -8.12
C ILE A 2 26.54 1.44 -8.45
N ASP A 3 27.19 0.62 -7.60
CA ASP A 3 26.98 -0.81 -7.59
C ASP A 3 25.58 -1.08 -7.00
N ILE A 4 24.58 -1.18 -7.90
CA ILE A 4 23.16 -1.32 -7.53
C ILE A 4 22.95 -2.57 -6.69
N GLU A 5 23.60 -3.68 -7.02
CA GLU A 5 23.43 -4.95 -6.31
C GLU A 5 24.04 -4.88 -4.90
N ALA A 6 25.21 -4.30 -4.74
CA ALA A 6 25.81 -4.10 -3.42
C ALA A 6 24.96 -3.16 -2.54
N LYS A 7 24.38 -2.12 -3.16
CA LYS A 7 23.50 -1.18 -2.46
C LYS A 7 22.20 -1.86 -2.02
N LEU A 8 21.57 -2.62 -2.87
CA LEU A 8 20.36 -3.39 -2.55
C LEU A 8 20.63 -4.41 -1.44
N SER A 9 21.77 -5.12 -1.50
CA SER A 9 22.20 -6.06 -0.46
C SER A 9 22.28 -5.36 0.90
N SER A 10 22.94 -4.22 0.97
CA SER A 10 23.08 -3.43 2.20
C SER A 10 21.75 -2.88 2.72
N GLU A 11 20.90 -2.34 1.84
CA GLU A 11 19.61 -1.75 2.22
C GLU A 11 18.59 -2.80 2.71
N LEU A 12 18.59 -3.99 2.11
CA LEU A 12 17.64 -5.06 2.42
C LEU A 12 18.16 -6.05 3.48
N GLY A 13 19.43 -5.98 3.83
CA GLY A 13 20.05 -6.90 4.80
C GLY A 13 20.11 -8.33 4.31
N VAL A 14 20.34 -8.53 3.00
CA VAL A 14 20.47 -9.83 2.35
C VAL A 14 21.84 -9.96 1.67
N GLU A 15 22.28 -11.18 1.38
CA GLU A 15 23.57 -11.41 0.74
C GLU A 15 23.58 -10.94 -0.72
N LYS A 16 24.73 -10.44 -1.20
CA LYS A 16 24.86 -9.91 -2.56
C LYS A 16 24.49 -10.96 -3.63
N TRP A 17 24.90 -12.22 -3.45
CA TRP A 17 24.56 -13.27 -4.40
C TRP A 17 23.05 -13.52 -4.52
N GLN A 18 22.28 -13.34 -3.43
CA GLN A 18 20.82 -13.44 -3.46
C GLN A 18 20.21 -12.31 -4.28
N VAL A 19 20.75 -11.09 -4.14
CA VAL A 19 20.33 -9.93 -4.95
C VAL A 19 20.66 -10.17 -6.42
N THR A 20 21.89 -10.58 -6.75
CA THR A 20 22.29 -10.86 -8.13
C THR A 20 21.36 -11.90 -8.77
N ALA A 21 21.08 -13.00 -8.07
CA ALA A 21 20.18 -14.04 -8.57
C ALA A 21 18.74 -13.52 -8.76
N ALA A 22 18.22 -12.72 -7.80
CA ALA A 22 16.90 -12.14 -7.91
C ALA A 22 16.78 -11.14 -9.07
N VAL A 23 17.78 -10.26 -9.24
CA VAL A 23 17.83 -9.29 -10.35
C VAL A 23 17.87 -10.02 -11.69
N GLN A 24 18.70 -11.06 -11.83
CA GLN A 24 18.75 -11.87 -13.04
C GLN A 24 17.38 -12.48 -13.38
N LEU A 25 16.71 -13.08 -12.40
CA LEU A 25 15.38 -13.67 -12.60
C LEU A 25 14.33 -12.64 -12.99
N ILE A 26 14.39 -11.44 -12.41
CA ILE A 26 13.51 -10.32 -12.76
C ILE A 26 13.77 -9.88 -14.22
N ASP A 27 15.03 -9.77 -14.61
CA ASP A 27 15.43 -9.37 -15.97
C ASP A 27 15.10 -10.44 -17.03
N GLU A 28 14.89 -11.69 -16.60
CA GLU A 28 14.34 -12.80 -17.38
C GLU A 28 12.80 -12.80 -17.44
N ASP A 29 12.13 -11.72 -17.02
CA ASP A 29 10.66 -11.56 -16.99
C ASP A 29 9.94 -12.59 -16.09
N ASN A 30 10.59 -13.05 -15.02
CA ASN A 30 9.89 -13.85 -14.03
C ASN A 30 9.11 -12.95 -13.06
N THR A 31 7.90 -13.35 -12.71
CA THR A 31 7.07 -12.62 -11.75
C THR A 31 7.54 -12.85 -10.31
N ILE A 32 7.25 -11.89 -9.43
CA ILE A 32 7.65 -12.00 -8.01
C ILE A 32 7.06 -13.24 -7.32
N PRO A 33 5.76 -13.59 -7.47
CA PRO A 33 5.22 -14.80 -6.87
C PRO A 33 5.90 -16.08 -7.38
N PHE A 34 6.23 -16.15 -8.66
CA PHE A 34 6.94 -17.29 -9.23
C PHE A 34 8.36 -17.44 -8.66
N ILE A 35 9.12 -16.34 -8.57
CA ILE A 35 10.45 -16.35 -7.97
C ILE A 35 10.37 -16.80 -6.52
N ALA A 36 9.46 -16.21 -5.73
CA ALA A 36 9.29 -16.51 -4.31
C ALA A 36 8.90 -17.97 -4.06
N ARG A 37 8.15 -18.60 -4.95
CA ARG A 37 7.64 -19.96 -4.78
C ARG A 37 8.54 -21.02 -5.41
N TYR A 38 8.99 -20.81 -6.66
CA TYR A 38 9.61 -21.84 -7.49
C TYR A 38 11.08 -21.59 -7.83
N ARG A 39 11.68 -20.51 -7.35
CA ARG A 39 13.11 -20.20 -7.55
C ARG A 39 13.85 -19.97 -6.23
N LYS A 40 13.37 -20.61 -5.16
CA LYS A 40 13.94 -20.49 -3.80
C LYS A 40 15.39 -20.93 -3.74
N GLU A 41 15.75 -22.02 -4.43
CA GLU A 41 17.16 -22.51 -4.49
C GLU A 41 18.10 -21.44 -5.06
N LYS A 42 17.67 -20.75 -6.11
CA LYS A 42 18.48 -19.70 -6.76
C LYS A 42 18.61 -18.44 -5.91
N THR A 43 17.58 -18.09 -5.12
CA THR A 43 17.54 -16.86 -4.34
C THR A 43 17.84 -17.02 -2.86
N GLY A 44 18.13 -18.25 -2.41
CA GLY A 44 18.27 -18.53 -0.98
C GLY A 44 16.98 -18.28 -0.20
N ALA A 45 15.83 -18.64 -0.78
CA ALA A 45 14.50 -18.54 -0.20
C ALA A 45 14.09 -17.11 0.21
N LEU A 46 14.44 -16.11 -0.59
CA LEU A 46 13.92 -14.75 -0.40
C LEU A 46 12.38 -14.73 -0.43
N LYS A 47 11.80 -14.08 0.59
CA LYS A 47 10.35 -13.96 0.71
C LYS A 47 9.79 -12.96 -0.30
N ASP A 48 8.51 -13.12 -0.65
CA ASP A 48 7.73 -12.23 -1.51
C ASP A 48 7.87 -10.75 -1.11
N GLU A 49 7.73 -10.43 0.17
CA GLU A 49 7.86 -9.06 0.70
C GLU A 49 9.25 -8.45 0.44
N VAL A 50 10.32 -9.26 0.58
CA VAL A 50 11.69 -8.81 0.30
C VAL A 50 11.91 -8.63 -1.20
N LEU A 51 11.42 -9.56 -2.02
CA LEU A 51 11.52 -9.49 -3.48
C LEU A 51 10.76 -8.27 -4.05
N ARG A 52 9.58 -7.92 -3.50
CA ARG A 52 8.85 -6.71 -3.92
C ARG A 52 9.63 -5.44 -3.58
N LYS A 53 10.15 -5.33 -2.36
CA LYS A 53 11.01 -4.20 -1.98
C LYS A 53 12.26 -4.11 -2.85
N LEU A 54 12.89 -5.25 -3.14
CA LEU A 54 14.04 -5.32 -4.06
C LEU A 54 13.67 -4.80 -5.43
N TYR A 55 12.54 -5.24 -5.99
CA TYR A 55 12.06 -4.81 -7.30
C TYR A 55 11.79 -3.31 -7.36
N GLU A 56 11.04 -2.77 -6.40
CA GLU A 56 10.74 -1.33 -6.32
C GLU A 56 12.03 -0.51 -6.22
N ARG A 57 12.96 -0.95 -5.36
CA ARG A 57 14.21 -0.25 -5.15
C ARG A 57 15.17 -0.39 -6.33
N LEU A 58 15.17 -1.53 -7.01
CA LEU A 58 15.93 -1.76 -8.25
C LEU A 58 15.49 -0.78 -9.34
N ILE A 59 14.18 -0.64 -9.56
CA ILE A 59 13.63 0.33 -10.52
C ILE A 59 14.06 1.76 -10.15
N TYR A 60 13.95 2.14 -8.88
CA TYR A 60 14.39 3.46 -8.43
C TYR A 60 15.87 3.72 -8.72
N LEU A 61 16.75 2.77 -8.40
CA LEU A 61 18.20 2.92 -8.59
C LEU A 61 18.57 2.94 -10.08
N ARG A 62 17.92 2.14 -10.90
CA ARG A 62 18.09 2.20 -12.37
C ARG A 62 17.66 3.56 -12.93
N ASN A 63 16.50 4.05 -12.55
CA ASN A 63 16.02 5.38 -12.95
C ASN A 63 16.97 6.50 -12.47
N LEU A 64 17.57 6.36 -11.28
CA LEU A 64 18.56 7.29 -10.77
C LEU A 64 19.83 7.30 -11.64
N GLU A 65 20.36 6.12 -12.02
CA GLU A 65 21.53 6.02 -12.90
C GLU A 65 21.23 6.55 -14.31
N ASP A 66 20.06 6.26 -14.87
CA ASP A 66 19.62 6.81 -16.16
C ASP A 66 19.54 8.34 -16.10
N LYS A 67 18.99 8.89 -15.02
CA LYS A 67 18.95 10.33 -14.79
C LYS A 67 20.34 10.95 -14.72
N LYS A 68 21.28 10.31 -14.02
CA LYS A 68 22.69 10.75 -13.96
C LYS A 68 23.31 10.81 -15.34
N GLN A 69 23.13 9.74 -16.13
CA GLN A 69 23.68 9.69 -17.50
C GLN A 69 23.11 10.80 -18.39
N GLN A 70 21.79 11.06 -18.31
CA GLN A 70 21.16 12.16 -19.04
C GLN A 70 21.74 13.52 -18.62
N VAL A 71 21.90 13.75 -17.32
CA VAL A 71 22.47 15.00 -16.78
C VAL A 71 23.93 15.17 -17.23
N ILE A 72 24.74 14.10 -17.13
CA ILE A 72 26.14 14.11 -17.57
C ILE A 72 26.23 14.45 -19.06
N ALA A 73 25.42 13.80 -19.90
CA ALA A 73 25.40 14.07 -21.34
C ALA A 73 25.03 15.54 -21.63
N THR A 74 23.97 16.04 -20.99
CA THR A 74 23.52 17.43 -21.19
C THR A 74 24.58 18.46 -20.80
N ILE A 75 25.29 18.25 -19.67
CA ILE A 75 26.34 19.18 -19.22
C ILE A 75 27.58 19.09 -20.12
N ARG A 76 27.91 17.89 -20.64
CA ARG A 76 28.99 17.69 -21.61
C ARG A 76 28.70 18.41 -22.93
N ASP A 77 27.46 18.32 -23.43
CA ASP A 77 27.05 19.01 -24.67
C ASP A 77 27.14 20.53 -24.54
N GLN A 78 26.96 21.05 -23.30
CA GLN A 78 27.17 22.47 -22.99
C GLN A 78 28.66 22.86 -22.85
N GLY A 79 29.59 21.90 -22.93
CA GLY A 79 31.02 22.14 -22.73
C GLY A 79 31.40 22.56 -21.29
N LYS A 80 30.55 22.26 -20.31
CA LYS A 80 30.71 22.73 -18.92
C LYS A 80 31.03 21.59 -17.93
N MET A 81 31.25 20.37 -18.41
CA MET A 81 31.58 19.24 -17.53
C MET A 81 33.02 19.35 -17.03
N THR A 82 33.21 19.18 -15.72
CA THR A 82 34.51 19.05 -15.06
C THR A 82 34.63 17.69 -14.39
N ASP A 83 35.86 17.20 -14.15
CA ASP A 83 36.09 15.90 -13.49
C ASP A 83 35.52 15.89 -12.07
N ALA A 84 35.60 17.02 -11.35
CA ALA A 84 35.01 17.13 -10.01
C ALA A 84 33.48 17.01 -10.03
N LEU A 85 32.81 17.68 -10.97
CA LEU A 85 31.36 17.63 -11.12
C LEU A 85 30.91 16.24 -11.58
N LEU A 86 31.62 15.62 -12.51
CA LEU A 86 31.35 14.26 -12.95
C LEU A 86 31.36 13.29 -11.77
N LYS A 87 32.42 13.35 -10.95
CA LYS A 87 32.54 12.53 -9.75
C LYS A 87 31.39 12.77 -8.76
N GLN A 88 31.03 14.03 -8.51
CA GLN A 88 29.91 14.35 -7.62
C GLN A 88 28.56 13.78 -8.12
N ILE A 89 28.29 13.86 -9.43
CA ILE A 89 27.07 13.29 -10.01
C ILE A 89 27.09 11.76 -9.92
N GLU A 90 28.21 11.11 -10.23
CA GLU A 90 28.35 9.66 -10.12
C GLU A 90 28.17 9.15 -8.69
N GLU A 91 28.68 9.88 -7.70
CA GLU A 91 28.58 9.53 -6.26
C GLU A 91 27.21 9.87 -5.65
N ALA A 92 26.38 10.68 -6.29
CA ALA A 92 25.07 11.09 -5.78
C ALA A 92 24.18 9.86 -5.48
N GLN A 93 23.60 9.83 -4.29
CA GLN A 93 22.80 8.69 -3.80
C GLN A 93 21.30 8.87 -3.98
N THR A 94 20.85 10.07 -4.32
CA THR A 94 19.43 10.42 -4.47
C THR A 94 19.22 11.34 -5.67
N GLN A 95 18.02 11.33 -6.22
CA GLN A 95 17.64 12.21 -7.31
C GLN A 95 17.74 13.68 -6.92
N VAL A 96 17.42 14.03 -5.68
CA VAL A 96 17.49 15.40 -5.17
C VAL A 96 18.90 15.96 -5.26
N VAL A 97 19.93 15.16 -4.91
CA VAL A 97 21.34 15.57 -5.03
C VAL A 97 21.74 15.76 -6.50
N VAL A 98 21.29 14.86 -7.40
CA VAL A 98 21.53 15.01 -8.85
C VAL A 98 20.87 16.29 -9.38
N ASP A 99 19.65 16.59 -8.96
CA ASP A 99 18.92 17.79 -9.36
C ASP A 99 19.60 19.07 -8.85
N ASP A 100 20.16 19.07 -7.62
CA ASP A 100 20.95 20.19 -7.10
C ASP A 100 22.24 20.44 -7.92
N LEU A 101 22.96 19.36 -8.27
CA LEU A 101 24.17 19.46 -9.10
C LEU A 101 23.86 19.89 -10.54
N TYR A 102 22.71 19.51 -11.07
CA TYR A 102 22.26 19.88 -12.42
C TYR A 102 21.69 21.30 -12.49
N ARG A 103 21.24 21.88 -11.37
CA ARG A 103 20.51 23.13 -11.31
C ARG A 103 21.17 24.30 -12.06
N PRO A 104 22.50 24.55 -11.95
CA PRO A 104 23.17 25.63 -12.69
C PRO A 104 23.12 25.46 -14.22
N TYR A 105 22.96 24.25 -14.71
CA TYR A 105 23.03 23.87 -16.13
C TYR A 105 21.66 23.63 -16.75
N ARG A 106 20.62 23.55 -15.90
CA ARG A 106 19.25 23.28 -16.32
C ARG A 106 18.66 24.50 -17.04
N PRO A 107 17.96 24.32 -18.19
CA PRO A 107 17.18 25.39 -18.79
C PRO A 107 16.19 25.98 -17.78
N LYS A 108 16.27 27.27 -17.55
CA LYS A 108 15.41 28.00 -16.61
C LYS A 108 14.33 28.77 -17.37
N ARG A 109 13.20 29.03 -16.71
CA ARG A 109 12.26 30.06 -17.17
C ARG A 109 12.92 31.42 -16.99
N ARG A 110 12.44 32.45 -17.69
CA ARG A 110 12.96 33.81 -17.62
C ARG A 110 12.94 34.34 -16.16
N THR A 111 14.12 34.34 -15.54
CA THR A 111 14.32 34.77 -14.14
C THR A 111 14.78 36.24 -14.11
N ARG A 112 14.73 36.90 -12.92
CA ARG A 112 15.29 38.23 -12.74
C ARG A 112 16.78 38.29 -13.09
N ALA A 113 17.53 37.27 -12.70
CA ALA A 113 18.95 37.14 -13.03
C ALA A 113 19.18 37.02 -14.56
N MET A 114 18.33 36.26 -15.28
CA MET A 114 18.41 36.16 -16.74
C MET A 114 18.13 37.52 -17.41
N ILE A 115 17.13 38.25 -16.94
CA ILE A 115 16.81 39.59 -17.42
C ILE A 115 18.00 40.53 -17.17
N ALA A 116 18.62 40.46 -15.99
CA ALA A 116 19.79 41.25 -15.66
C ALA A 116 21.01 40.88 -16.56
N LYS A 117 21.19 39.59 -16.88
CA LYS A 117 22.22 39.15 -17.83
C LYS A 117 21.96 39.65 -19.27
N GLU A 118 20.71 39.61 -19.73
CA GLU A 118 20.31 40.18 -21.01
C GLU A 118 20.62 41.69 -21.10
N LYS A 119 20.52 42.41 -19.98
CA LYS A 119 20.91 43.82 -19.84
C LYS A 119 22.44 44.01 -19.76
N GLY A 120 23.25 42.95 -19.77
CA GLY A 120 24.71 43.00 -19.78
C GLY A 120 25.35 43.16 -18.38
N LEU A 121 24.59 42.94 -17.29
CA LEU A 121 25.04 43.14 -15.91
C LEU A 121 25.87 41.95 -15.35
N GLU A 122 26.09 40.89 -16.11
CA GLU A 122 26.84 39.73 -15.66
C GLU A 122 28.27 40.05 -15.26
N LYS A 123 28.93 40.94 -16.01
CA LYS A 123 30.31 41.37 -15.69
C LYS A 123 30.40 42.14 -14.38
N LEU A 124 29.40 42.99 -14.09
CA LEU A 124 29.29 43.68 -12.84
C LEU A 124 29.14 42.71 -11.67
N ALA A 125 28.27 41.72 -11.79
CA ALA A 125 28.10 40.67 -10.79
C ALA A 125 29.39 39.88 -10.57
N VAL A 126 30.16 39.56 -11.61
CA VAL A 126 31.45 38.88 -11.52
C VAL A 126 32.50 39.76 -10.81
N ALA A 127 32.54 41.07 -11.08
CA ALA A 127 33.43 41.99 -10.41
C ALA A 127 33.16 42.08 -8.90
N VAL A 128 31.86 42.13 -8.50
CA VAL A 128 31.48 42.10 -7.09
C VAL A 128 31.80 40.74 -6.45
N MET A 129 31.55 39.63 -7.16
CA MET A 129 31.86 38.29 -6.68
C MET A 129 33.35 38.03 -6.43
N ALA A 130 34.23 38.70 -7.18
CA ALA A 130 35.68 38.62 -7.00
C ALA A 130 36.14 39.23 -5.66
N GLN A 131 35.36 40.09 -5.02
CA GLN A 131 35.58 40.70 -3.68
C GLN A 131 36.92 41.41 -3.54
N ASN A 132 37.43 41.99 -4.63
CA ASN A 132 38.73 42.63 -4.68
C ASN A 132 38.69 44.06 -5.28
N LEU A 133 37.50 44.68 -5.35
CA LEU A 133 37.34 46.04 -5.83
C LEU A 133 38.17 47.05 -4.98
N GLY A 134 38.82 47.97 -5.66
CA GLY A 134 39.58 49.04 -5.05
C GLY A 134 38.82 50.36 -4.88
N HIS A 135 37.55 50.41 -5.30
CA HIS A 135 36.65 51.57 -5.27
C HIS A 135 35.21 51.15 -4.98
N PRO A 136 34.30 52.08 -4.64
CA PRO A 136 32.89 51.79 -4.39
C PRO A 136 32.21 51.05 -5.55
N VAL A 137 31.27 50.14 -5.20
CA VAL A 137 30.53 49.38 -6.22
C VAL A 137 29.64 50.26 -7.13
N GLU A 138 29.25 51.42 -6.63
CA GLU A 138 28.49 52.42 -7.37
C GLU A 138 29.31 53.02 -8.52
N GLU A 139 30.63 53.21 -8.33
CA GLU A 139 31.54 53.66 -9.40
C GLU A 139 31.68 52.60 -10.48
N GLU A 140 31.83 51.32 -10.09
CA GLU A 140 31.87 50.19 -11.02
C GLU A 140 30.54 50.07 -11.78
N ALA A 141 29.40 50.21 -11.07
CA ALA A 141 28.05 50.07 -11.64
C ALA A 141 27.74 51.21 -12.64
N ALA A 142 28.34 52.39 -12.51
CA ALA A 142 28.09 53.50 -13.43
C ALA A 142 28.47 53.17 -14.87
N ASP A 143 29.48 52.31 -15.11
CA ASP A 143 29.92 51.88 -16.43
C ASP A 143 28.88 50.97 -17.12
N TYR A 144 27.92 50.44 -16.38
CA TYR A 144 26.88 49.55 -16.92
C TYR A 144 25.53 50.23 -17.13
N VAL A 145 25.40 51.53 -16.84
CA VAL A 145 24.20 52.31 -17.10
C VAL A 145 24.06 52.50 -18.63
N SER A 146 22.94 52.10 -19.19
CA SER A 146 22.68 52.18 -20.64
C SER A 146 21.18 52.13 -20.92
N GLU A 147 20.65 53.23 -21.44
CA GLU A 147 19.24 53.28 -21.89
C GLU A 147 18.94 52.25 -22.96
N GLU A 148 19.88 51.99 -23.87
CA GLU A 148 19.75 51.03 -24.96
C GLU A 148 19.53 49.60 -24.42
N LYS A 149 20.19 49.28 -23.29
CA LYS A 149 20.08 47.98 -22.63
C LYS A 149 19.00 47.97 -21.55
N GLY A 150 18.29 49.06 -21.37
CA GLY A 150 17.22 49.19 -20.36
C GLY A 150 17.75 49.23 -18.91
N VAL A 151 18.93 49.82 -18.67
CA VAL A 151 19.51 50.12 -17.34
C VAL A 151 19.51 51.64 -17.17
N ALA A 152 18.52 52.14 -16.42
CA ALA A 152 18.27 53.57 -16.32
C ALA A 152 19.27 54.29 -15.42
N ASP A 153 19.72 53.66 -14.36
CA ASP A 153 20.60 54.25 -13.34
C ASP A 153 21.49 53.20 -12.66
N VAL A 154 22.41 53.70 -11.81
CA VAL A 154 23.34 52.90 -10.99
C VAL A 154 22.58 51.92 -10.06
N LYS A 155 21.46 52.37 -9.50
CA LYS A 155 20.65 51.53 -8.62
C LYS A 155 20.08 50.32 -9.34
N GLU A 156 19.54 50.51 -10.53
CA GLU A 156 19.02 49.39 -11.36
C GLU A 156 20.17 48.45 -11.77
N ALA A 157 21.35 48.97 -12.06
CA ALA A 157 22.51 48.16 -12.33
C ALA A 157 22.92 47.27 -11.15
N LEU A 158 22.93 47.81 -9.95
CA LEU A 158 23.26 47.09 -8.72
C LEU A 158 22.18 46.07 -8.33
N GLU A 159 20.90 46.41 -8.49
CA GLU A 159 19.78 45.50 -8.26
C GLU A 159 19.87 44.28 -9.21
N GLY A 160 20.14 44.54 -10.48
CA GLY A 160 20.34 43.46 -11.46
C GLY A 160 21.56 42.57 -11.16
N ALA A 161 22.67 43.19 -10.79
CA ALA A 161 23.85 42.43 -10.37
C ALA A 161 23.57 41.59 -9.10
N SER A 162 22.83 42.15 -8.14
CA SER A 162 22.42 41.44 -6.93
C SER A 162 21.51 40.25 -7.24
N ASP A 163 20.57 40.38 -8.18
CA ASP A 163 19.74 39.26 -8.64
C ASP A 163 20.59 38.14 -9.26
N ILE A 164 21.63 38.48 -10.01
CA ILE A 164 22.56 37.48 -10.58
C ILE A 164 23.35 36.78 -9.47
N LEU A 165 23.86 37.55 -8.50
CA LEU A 165 24.58 37.01 -7.34
C LEU A 165 23.68 36.08 -6.51
N ALA A 166 22.47 36.53 -6.19
CA ALA A 166 21.50 35.73 -5.42
C ALA A 166 21.15 34.40 -6.10
N GLU A 167 20.94 34.41 -7.42
CA GLU A 167 20.68 33.18 -8.18
C GLU A 167 21.91 32.27 -8.22
N SER A 168 23.12 32.81 -8.40
CA SER A 168 24.36 32.03 -8.38
C SER A 168 24.59 31.35 -7.04
N ILE A 169 24.34 32.05 -5.93
CA ILE A 169 24.39 31.48 -4.58
C ILE A 169 23.35 30.37 -4.43
N ALA A 170 22.11 30.61 -4.87
CA ALA A 170 21.03 29.63 -4.78
C ALA A 170 21.26 28.38 -5.63
N ASP A 171 22.05 28.49 -6.70
CA ASP A 171 22.38 27.37 -7.59
C ASP A 171 23.57 26.55 -7.05
N THR A 172 24.25 26.99 -6.01
CA THR A 172 25.36 26.26 -5.42
C THR A 172 24.84 25.04 -4.65
N ALA A 173 25.06 23.85 -5.19
CA ALA A 173 24.57 22.59 -4.65
C ALA A 173 24.96 22.37 -3.18
N ALA A 174 26.22 22.68 -2.80
CA ALA A 174 26.73 22.52 -1.44
C ALA A 174 25.93 23.35 -0.42
N TYR A 175 25.53 24.57 -0.77
CA TYR A 175 24.74 25.43 0.12
C TYR A 175 23.33 24.89 0.31
N ARG A 176 22.69 24.45 -0.78
CA ARG A 176 21.37 23.84 -0.72
C ARG A 176 21.35 22.57 0.11
N MET A 177 22.31 21.67 -0.13
CA MET A 177 22.44 20.41 0.61
C MET A 177 22.60 20.65 2.11
N TRP A 178 23.49 21.59 2.50
CA TRP A 178 23.70 21.89 3.91
C TRP A 178 22.44 22.51 4.55
N ILE A 179 21.80 23.48 3.89
CA ILE A 179 20.58 24.12 4.39
C ILE A 179 19.46 23.07 4.54
N ARG A 180 19.28 22.17 3.55
CA ARG A 180 18.30 21.09 3.63
C ARG A 180 18.54 20.19 4.84
N GLN A 181 19.80 19.82 5.10
CA GLN A 181 20.13 19.05 6.30
C GLN A 181 19.76 19.78 7.59
N GLN A 182 19.89 21.11 7.64
CA GLN A 182 19.45 21.87 8.81
C GLN A 182 17.93 21.87 8.96
N PHE A 183 17.16 22.00 7.86
CA PHE A 183 15.70 21.87 7.87
C PHE A 183 15.25 20.49 8.39
N GLU A 184 15.93 19.44 7.98
CA GLU A 184 15.63 18.07 8.43
C GLU A 184 16.00 17.84 9.91
N LYS A 185 17.10 18.41 10.37
CA LYS A 185 17.65 18.18 11.71
C LYS A 185 17.06 19.09 12.77
N GLU A 186 16.98 20.39 12.50
CA GLU A 186 16.59 21.43 13.45
C GLU A 186 15.21 22.01 13.17
N GLY A 187 14.64 21.74 12.00
CA GLY A 187 13.33 22.23 11.60
C GLY A 187 12.19 21.66 12.43
N ARG A 188 11.16 22.48 12.61
CA ARG A 188 9.89 22.09 13.24
C ARG A 188 8.76 22.31 12.26
N LEU A 189 7.95 21.28 12.01
CA LEU A 189 6.71 21.45 11.28
C LEU A 189 5.72 22.15 12.19
N VAL A 190 5.24 23.30 11.75
CA VAL A 190 4.29 24.15 12.49
C VAL A 190 3.00 24.23 11.70
N SER A 191 1.88 24.04 12.36
CA SER A 191 0.54 24.15 11.81
C SER A 191 -0.28 25.12 12.64
N GLU A 192 -0.78 26.19 12.00
CA GLU A 192 -1.56 27.26 12.62
C GLU A 192 -2.94 27.36 11.99
N ALA A 193 -4.00 27.51 12.80
CA ALA A 193 -5.35 27.70 12.31
C ALA A 193 -5.47 28.93 11.43
N LYS A 194 -6.30 28.88 10.41
CA LYS A 194 -6.73 30.08 9.69
C LYS A 194 -7.80 30.85 10.44
N ASP A 195 -8.67 30.13 11.13
CA ASP A 195 -9.67 30.67 12.05
C ASP A 195 -9.80 29.72 13.26
N ASP A 196 -9.33 30.17 14.42
CA ASP A 196 -9.36 29.40 15.67
C ASP A 196 -10.78 29.11 16.19
N LYS A 197 -11.77 29.82 15.69
CA LYS A 197 -13.18 29.67 16.10
C LYS A 197 -13.91 28.60 15.30
N GLU A 198 -13.38 28.19 14.16
CA GLU A 198 -13.98 27.19 13.31
C GLU A 198 -13.75 25.79 13.93
N LYS A 199 -14.85 25.12 14.31
CA LYS A 199 -14.78 23.76 14.84
C LYS A 199 -14.57 22.76 13.74
N SER A 200 -13.56 21.91 13.88
CA SER A 200 -13.29 20.84 12.93
C SER A 200 -12.65 19.62 13.59
N VAL A 201 -12.50 18.55 12.84
CA VAL A 201 -11.74 17.36 13.27
C VAL A 201 -10.24 17.61 13.41
N TYR A 202 -9.77 18.79 12.96
CA TYR A 202 -8.37 19.17 12.96
C TYR A 202 -7.97 20.12 14.10
N GLU A 203 -8.85 20.38 15.07
CA GLU A 203 -8.58 21.30 16.21
C GLU A 203 -7.26 20.99 16.92
N MET A 204 -6.87 19.71 17.00
CA MET A 204 -5.60 19.29 17.61
C MET A 204 -4.35 19.78 16.83
N TYR A 205 -4.52 20.24 15.60
CA TYR A 205 -3.46 20.78 14.74
C TYR A 205 -3.52 22.29 14.56
N TYR A 206 -4.41 23.02 15.27
CA TYR A 206 -4.57 24.47 15.15
C TYR A 206 -3.38 25.25 15.74
N HIS A 207 -2.75 24.71 16.77
CA HIS A 207 -1.52 25.24 17.36
C HIS A 207 -0.55 24.07 17.59
N PHE A 208 -0.04 23.54 16.49
CA PHE A 208 0.77 22.34 16.54
C PHE A 208 2.20 22.61 16.06
N ALA A 209 3.20 22.08 16.77
CA ALA A 209 4.58 22.16 16.36
C ALA A 209 5.35 20.92 16.83
N GLU A 210 5.97 20.21 15.88
CA GLU A 210 6.79 19.03 16.18
C GLU A 210 8.05 19.01 15.32
N PRO A 211 9.21 18.53 15.86
CA PRO A 211 10.43 18.40 15.07
C PRO A 211 10.24 17.55 13.81
N VAL A 212 10.72 18.03 12.66
CA VAL A 212 10.70 17.33 11.38
C VAL A 212 11.27 15.91 11.49
N SER A 213 12.35 15.75 12.25
CA SER A 213 13.02 14.46 12.45
C SER A 213 12.23 13.44 13.27
N LYS A 214 11.17 13.85 13.98
CA LYS A 214 10.42 13.01 14.92
C LYS A 214 8.94 12.86 14.59
N ILE A 215 8.40 13.72 13.73
CA ILE A 215 6.95 13.73 13.44
C ILE A 215 6.49 12.39 12.87
N ALA A 216 5.39 11.87 13.41
CA ALA A 216 4.78 10.62 12.96
C ALA A 216 4.04 10.80 11.62
N GLY A 217 4.11 9.78 10.74
CA GLY A 217 3.54 9.85 9.40
C GLY A 217 2.04 10.15 9.37
N HIS A 218 1.25 9.57 10.27
CA HIS A 218 -0.18 9.85 10.34
C HIS A 218 -0.51 11.32 10.65
N ARG A 219 0.35 12.02 11.42
CA ARG A 219 0.19 13.45 11.69
C ARG A 219 0.51 14.28 10.45
N VAL A 220 1.56 13.91 9.71
CA VAL A 220 1.90 14.54 8.42
C VAL A 220 0.71 14.46 7.46
N LEU A 221 0.10 13.28 7.31
CA LEU A 221 -1.06 13.08 6.43
C LEU A 221 -2.29 13.86 6.89
N ALA A 222 -2.55 13.89 8.21
CA ALA A 222 -3.64 14.66 8.79
C ALA A 222 -3.48 16.16 8.55
N ILE A 223 -2.27 16.69 8.80
CA ILE A 223 -1.94 18.11 8.61
C ILE A 223 -2.02 18.49 7.12
N ASN A 224 -1.50 17.66 6.21
CA ASN A 224 -1.60 17.89 4.78
C ASN A 224 -3.07 17.96 4.31
N ARG A 225 -3.94 17.11 4.85
CA ARG A 225 -5.37 17.15 4.56
C ARG A 225 -6.02 18.40 5.12
N ALA A 226 -5.71 18.79 6.37
CA ALA A 226 -6.20 20.02 6.99
C ALA A 226 -5.80 21.27 6.18
N GLU A 227 -4.56 21.30 5.66
CA GLU A 227 -4.09 22.39 4.79
C GLU A 227 -4.81 22.40 3.45
N LYS A 228 -5.03 21.24 2.81
CA LYS A 228 -5.79 21.09 1.58
C LYS A 228 -7.25 21.56 1.74
N GLU A 229 -7.85 21.28 2.89
CA GLU A 229 -9.19 21.74 3.28
C GLU A 229 -9.21 23.20 3.77
N LYS A 230 -8.04 23.87 3.77
CA LYS A 230 -7.87 25.28 4.13
C LYS A 230 -8.15 25.60 5.60
N MET A 231 -8.08 24.63 6.48
CA MET A 231 -8.29 24.79 7.92
C MET A 231 -7.04 25.35 8.60
N VAL A 232 -5.86 25.01 8.12
CA VAL A 232 -4.56 25.42 8.69
C VAL A 232 -3.61 25.97 7.62
N ASN A 233 -2.61 26.73 8.08
CA ASN A 233 -1.41 27.05 7.33
C ASN A 233 -0.26 26.23 7.89
N VAL A 234 0.61 25.71 7.04
CA VAL A 234 1.69 24.82 7.45
C VAL A 234 3.02 25.34 6.95
N THR A 235 3.98 25.42 7.85
CA THR A 235 5.35 25.90 7.57
C THR A 235 6.39 25.04 8.29
N ILE A 236 7.63 25.13 7.85
CA ILE A 236 8.76 24.57 8.62
C ILE A 236 9.58 25.72 9.20
N GLU A 237 9.47 25.89 10.51
CA GLU A 237 10.29 26.84 11.24
C GLU A 237 11.70 26.31 11.47
N VAL A 238 12.68 27.15 11.19
CA VAL A 238 14.11 26.89 11.38
C VAL A 238 14.78 28.08 12.07
N PRO A 239 15.94 27.92 12.68
CA PRO A 239 16.71 29.05 13.22
C PRO A 239 17.31 29.89 12.08
N GLU A 240 16.50 30.73 11.45
CA GLU A 240 16.78 31.45 10.20
C GLU A 240 18.07 32.29 10.29
N GLU A 241 18.26 33.05 11.37
CA GLU A 241 19.45 33.87 11.58
C GLU A 241 20.75 33.06 11.58
N LYS A 242 20.70 31.81 12.09
CA LYS A 242 21.83 30.91 12.08
C LYS A 242 22.16 30.47 10.65
N LEU A 243 21.14 30.17 9.83
CA LEU A 243 21.32 29.71 8.46
C LEU A 243 21.82 30.84 7.56
N ILE A 244 21.22 32.02 7.67
CA ILE A 244 21.68 33.22 6.95
C ILE A 244 23.13 33.58 7.34
N GLY A 245 23.41 33.58 8.63
CA GLY A 245 24.75 33.86 9.13
C GLY A 245 25.80 32.84 8.64
N TRP A 246 25.42 31.57 8.52
CA TRP A 246 26.28 30.56 7.91
C TRP A 246 26.49 30.86 6.41
N LEU A 247 25.43 31.13 5.66
CA LEU A 247 25.50 31.37 4.22
C LEU A 247 26.35 32.62 3.93
N LYS A 248 26.19 33.71 4.69
CA LYS A 248 27.02 34.91 4.59
C LYS A 248 28.51 34.58 4.74
N ARG A 249 28.87 33.74 5.75
CA ARG A 249 30.27 33.28 5.94
C ARG A 249 30.82 32.42 4.83
N GLN A 250 29.94 31.66 4.13
CA GLN A 250 30.37 30.85 2.97
C GLN A 250 30.60 31.72 1.73
N VAL A 251 29.80 32.75 1.57
CA VAL A 251 29.81 33.62 0.37
C VAL A 251 30.89 34.70 0.45
N VAL A 252 31.15 35.25 1.66
CA VAL A 252 32.20 36.26 1.86
C VAL A 252 33.54 35.57 2.09
N HIS A 253 34.34 35.47 1.03
CA HIS A 253 35.69 34.86 1.10
C HIS A 253 36.75 35.83 1.57
N GLN A 254 36.59 37.10 1.20
CA GLN A 254 37.50 38.16 1.55
C GLN A 254 36.71 39.42 1.97
N LYS A 255 36.96 39.92 3.16
CA LYS A 255 36.33 41.17 3.57
C LYS A 255 36.87 42.32 2.72
N ASN A 256 35.97 43.01 2.08
CA ASN A 256 36.25 44.17 1.25
C ASN A 256 35.25 45.28 1.57
N PRO A 257 35.70 46.51 1.86
CA PRO A 257 34.81 47.58 2.29
C PRO A 257 33.75 47.98 1.27
N TYR A 258 33.95 47.61 0.01
CA TYR A 258 33.08 48.02 -1.09
C TYR A 258 32.12 46.91 -1.57
N THR A 259 32.44 45.64 -1.32
CA THR A 259 31.66 44.52 -1.87
C THR A 259 31.01 43.65 -0.80
N THR A 260 31.51 43.62 0.42
CA THR A 260 31.03 42.73 1.49
C THR A 260 29.55 42.92 1.79
N GLU A 261 29.10 44.18 1.94
CA GLU A 261 27.68 44.46 2.24
C GLU A 261 26.75 43.94 1.14
N MET A 262 27.10 44.17 -0.12
CA MET A 262 26.33 43.71 -1.25
C MET A 262 26.31 42.17 -1.33
N MET A 263 27.44 41.50 -1.05
CA MET A 263 27.51 40.04 -1.03
C MET A 263 26.67 39.43 0.09
N GLU A 264 26.70 40.07 1.30
CA GLU A 264 25.85 39.63 2.41
C GLU A 264 24.39 39.86 2.16
N ALA A 265 23.99 40.97 1.54
CA ALA A 265 22.61 41.24 1.14
C ALA A 265 22.14 40.25 0.06
N ALA A 266 22.99 39.95 -0.93
CA ALA A 266 22.70 38.94 -1.95
C ALA A 266 22.53 37.53 -1.35
N ALA A 267 23.36 37.19 -0.34
CA ALA A 267 23.21 35.92 0.37
C ALA A 267 21.89 35.82 1.14
N GLU A 268 21.49 36.90 1.81
CA GLU A 268 20.21 36.95 2.54
C GLU A 268 19.00 36.86 1.57
N ASP A 269 19.03 37.62 0.49
CA ASP A 269 17.98 37.54 -0.56
C ASP A 269 17.93 36.14 -1.19
N SER A 270 19.08 35.55 -1.50
CA SER A 270 19.18 34.18 -2.01
C SER A 270 18.53 33.18 -1.06
N TYR A 271 18.81 33.28 0.24
CA TYR A 271 18.19 32.41 1.24
C TYR A 271 16.68 32.61 1.30
N ARG A 272 16.21 33.83 1.56
CA ARG A 272 14.79 34.11 1.80
C ARG A 272 13.90 33.87 0.58
N ARG A 273 14.37 34.28 -0.58
CA ARG A 273 13.57 34.26 -1.81
C ARG A 273 13.72 32.97 -2.63
N LEU A 274 14.90 32.36 -2.64
CA LEU A 274 15.20 31.25 -3.56
C LEU A 274 15.44 29.90 -2.87
N ILE A 275 16.24 29.88 -1.79
CA ILE A 275 16.66 28.61 -1.17
C ILE A 275 15.60 28.12 -0.18
N ALA A 276 15.25 28.92 0.83
CA ALA A 276 14.36 28.48 1.91
C ALA A 276 13.00 27.99 1.42
N PRO A 277 12.28 28.71 0.52
CA PRO A 277 10.98 28.22 0.03
C PRO A 277 11.07 26.95 -0.81
N ALA A 278 12.21 26.74 -1.50
CA ALA A 278 12.41 25.53 -2.28
C ALA A 278 12.77 24.34 -1.37
N VAL A 279 13.67 24.55 -0.41
CA VAL A 279 14.09 23.52 0.55
C VAL A 279 12.93 23.11 1.46
N GLU A 280 12.14 24.08 1.96
CA GLU A 280 10.94 23.79 2.75
C GLU A 280 10.00 22.86 2.00
N ARG A 281 9.70 23.17 0.74
CA ARG A 281 8.84 22.34 -0.12
C ARG A 281 9.44 20.94 -0.35
N GLU A 282 10.75 20.84 -0.57
CA GLU A 282 11.46 19.57 -0.74
C GLU A 282 11.37 18.71 0.53
N VAL A 283 11.59 19.30 1.70
CA VAL A 283 11.51 18.60 3.00
C VAL A 283 10.06 18.18 3.30
N ARG A 284 9.07 19.04 3.02
CA ARG A 284 7.64 18.68 3.16
C ARG A 284 7.25 17.54 2.23
N ASN A 285 7.73 17.54 0.99
CA ASN A 285 7.49 16.45 0.04
C ASN A 285 8.12 15.14 0.54
N ALA A 286 9.36 15.18 1.03
CA ALA A 286 10.03 14.00 1.59
C ALA A 286 9.30 13.44 2.81
N LEU A 287 8.81 14.31 3.71
CA LEU A 287 7.96 13.89 4.84
C LEU A 287 6.67 13.22 4.37
N THR A 288 6.02 13.78 3.36
CA THR A 288 4.79 13.24 2.78
C THR A 288 5.04 11.88 2.15
N GLU A 289 6.07 11.75 1.31
CA GLU A 289 6.43 10.47 0.69
C GLU A 289 6.71 9.39 1.73
N LYS A 290 7.50 9.70 2.76
CA LYS A 290 7.79 8.77 3.87
C LYS A 290 6.52 8.37 4.63
N ALA A 291 5.61 9.32 4.87
CA ALA A 291 4.35 9.07 5.55
C ALA A 291 3.42 8.19 4.71
N GLU A 292 3.34 8.45 3.41
CA GLU A 292 2.56 7.64 2.46
C GLU A 292 3.10 6.21 2.36
N GLU A 293 4.42 6.01 2.26
CA GLU A 293 5.04 4.68 2.21
C GLU A 293 4.73 3.87 3.47
N GLY A 294 4.84 4.49 4.64
CA GLY A 294 4.47 3.87 5.91
C GLY A 294 3.00 3.46 5.95
N ALA A 295 2.10 4.34 5.54
CA ALA A 295 0.66 4.09 5.50
C ALA A 295 0.31 3.00 4.47
N MET A 296 0.88 3.03 3.26
CA MET A 296 0.65 2.00 2.23
C MET A 296 1.11 0.62 2.69
N THR A 297 2.20 0.53 3.44
CA THR A 297 2.66 -0.73 4.05
C THR A 297 1.60 -1.31 5.00
N VAL A 298 1.00 -0.45 5.83
CA VAL A 298 -0.09 -0.84 6.74
C VAL A 298 -1.33 -1.25 5.95
N PHE A 299 -1.68 -0.49 4.90
CA PHE A 299 -2.85 -0.81 4.05
C PHE A 299 -2.69 -2.14 3.33
N GLY A 300 -1.50 -2.42 2.80
CA GLY A 300 -1.19 -3.72 2.20
C GLY A 300 -1.38 -4.87 3.19
N LYS A 301 -0.92 -4.70 4.44
CA LYS A 301 -1.11 -5.70 5.50
C LYS A 301 -2.59 -5.88 5.86
N ASN A 302 -3.33 -4.79 6.03
CA ASN A 302 -4.77 -4.84 6.31
C ASN A 302 -5.54 -5.54 5.19
N LEU A 303 -5.24 -5.21 3.93
CA LEU A 303 -5.84 -5.86 2.77
C LEU A 303 -5.52 -7.35 2.73
N LYS A 304 -4.25 -7.73 2.93
CA LYS A 304 -3.81 -9.14 2.97
C LYS A 304 -4.62 -9.94 3.98
N GLN A 305 -4.90 -9.37 5.15
CA GLN A 305 -5.66 -10.05 6.19
C GLN A 305 -7.13 -10.20 5.85
N LEU A 306 -7.73 -9.20 5.22
CA LEU A 306 -9.10 -9.31 4.72
C LEU A 306 -9.21 -10.42 3.66
N LEU A 307 -8.27 -10.46 2.71
CA LEU A 307 -8.25 -11.44 1.63
C LEU A 307 -7.93 -12.87 2.12
N MET A 308 -7.11 -12.98 3.15
CA MET A 308 -6.69 -14.26 3.72
C MET A 308 -7.62 -14.80 4.81
N GLN A 309 -8.78 -14.19 5.04
CA GLN A 309 -9.79 -14.75 5.93
C GLN A 309 -10.26 -16.11 5.43
N PRO A 310 -10.46 -17.10 6.33
CA PRO A 310 -10.91 -18.43 5.95
C PRO A 310 -12.30 -18.38 5.31
N PRO A 311 -12.50 -19.07 4.18
CA PRO A 311 -13.81 -19.18 3.56
C PRO A 311 -14.75 -20.04 4.42
N ILE A 312 -16.03 -19.70 4.44
CA ILE A 312 -17.08 -20.50 5.07
C ILE A 312 -17.76 -21.30 3.97
N LYS A 313 -17.25 -22.49 3.70
CA LYS A 313 -17.75 -23.38 2.66
C LYS A 313 -18.97 -24.20 3.12
N GLY A 314 -19.77 -24.67 2.17
CA GLY A 314 -20.86 -25.63 2.42
C GLY A 314 -22.12 -25.07 3.08
N GLN A 315 -22.25 -23.75 3.16
CA GLN A 315 -23.37 -23.05 3.78
C GLN A 315 -24.26 -22.37 2.75
N THR A 316 -25.59 -22.41 2.96
CA THR A 316 -26.52 -21.51 2.28
C THR A 316 -26.56 -20.19 3.06
N VAL A 317 -26.23 -19.11 2.40
CA VAL A 317 -26.05 -17.79 3.02
C VAL A 317 -27.11 -16.82 2.53
N LEU A 318 -27.73 -16.09 3.47
CA LEU A 318 -28.57 -14.95 3.18
C LEU A 318 -27.72 -13.67 3.27
N GLY A 319 -27.44 -13.04 2.13
CA GLY A 319 -26.83 -11.72 2.07
C GLY A 319 -27.88 -10.64 2.38
N TRP A 320 -27.51 -9.70 3.23
CA TRP A 320 -28.38 -8.61 3.66
C TRP A 320 -27.66 -7.27 3.46
N ASP A 321 -28.12 -6.52 2.47
CA ASP A 321 -27.68 -5.15 2.21
C ASP A 321 -28.64 -4.19 2.94
N PRO A 322 -28.23 -3.62 4.10
CA PRO A 322 -29.10 -2.81 4.94
C PRO A 322 -29.36 -1.42 4.35
N ALA A 323 -30.59 -0.95 4.42
CA ALA A 323 -30.95 0.39 4.01
C ALA A 323 -32.20 0.89 4.74
N PHE A 324 -32.37 2.20 4.85
CA PHE A 324 -33.58 2.79 5.42
C PHE A 324 -34.70 2.89 4.39
N ARG A 325 -34.74 3.98 3.64
CA ARG A 325 -35.85 4.36 2.76
C ARG A 325 -36.11 3.39 1.62
N THR A 326 -35.06 2.85 1.00
CA THR A 326 -35.17 2.00 -0.18
C THR A 326 -35.44 0.54 0.12
N GLY A 327 -35.54 0.18 1.41
CA GLY A 327 -35.67 -1.19 1.88
C GLY A 327 -34.36 -1.98 1.83
N CYS A 328 -34.25 -2.97 2.71
CA CYS A 328 -33.12 -3.89 2.76
C CYS A 328 -33.21 -4.90 1.63
N LYS A 329 -32.13 -5.10 0.87
CA LYS A 329 -32.08 -6.07 -0.22
C LYS A 329 -31.49 -7.38 0.31
N LEU A 330 -32.15 -8.46 0.04
CA LEU A 330 -31.75 -9.80 0.42
C LEU A 330 -31.39 -10.63 -0.80
N ALA A 331 -30.38 -11.46 -0.69
CA ALA A 331 -30.03 -12.46 -1.69
C ALA A 331 -29.72 -13.80 -1.02
N VAL A 332 -30.39 -14.86 -1.44
CA VAL A 332 -30.08 -16.22 -1.01
C VAL A 332 -29.06 -16.82 -1.94
N VAL A 333 -27.95 -17.28 -1.38
CA VAL A 333 -26.83 -17.84 -2.14
C VAL A 333 -26.54 -19.26 -1.67
N ASP A 334 -26.52 -20.20 -2.58
CA ASP A 334 -26.24 -21.60 -2.28
C ASP A 334 -24.74 -21.84 -1.96
N PRO A 335 -24.36 -23.03 -1.49
CA PRO A 335 -22.96 -23.33 -1.17
C PRO A 335 -21.96 -23.19 -2.34
N THR A 336 -22.44 -23.13 -3.58
CA THR A 336 -21.59 -22.93 -4.77
C THR A 336 -21.42 -21.47 -5.17
N GLY A 337 -22.09 -20.55 -4.48
CA GLY A 337 -22.10 -19.13 -4.80
C GLY A 337 -23.19 -18.71 -5.80
N LYS A 338 -24.09 -19.63 -6.19
CA LYS A 338 -25.21 -19.33 -7.08
C LYS A 338 -26.33 -18.62 -6.32
N VAL A 339 -26.85 -17.54 -6.88
CA VAL A 339 -28.01 -16.83 -6.31
C VAL A 339 -29.28 -17.64 -6.64
N LEU A 340 -30.02 -18.00 -5.58
CA LEU A 340 -31.27 -18.76 -5.68
C LEU A 340 -32.50 -17.86 -5.70
N ASP A 341 -32.49 -16.80 -4.89
CA ASP A 341 -33.59 -15.85 -4.74
C ASP A 341 -33.12 -14.47 -4.31
N THR A 342 -33.91 -13.44 -4.61
CA THR A 342 -33.69 -12.07 -4.16
C THR A 342 -35.02 -11.43 -3.75
N VAL A 343 -35.03 -10.75 -2.62
CA VAL A 343 -36.23 -10.09 -2.05
C VAL A 343 -35.86 -8.77 -1.45
N VAL A 344 -36.79 -7.81 -1.45
CA VAL A 344 -36.68 -6.55 -0.72
C VAL A 344 -37.62 -6.57 0.48
N ILE A 345 -37.12 -6.23 1.65
CA ILE A 345 -37.90 -6.12 2.87
C ILE A 345 -37.73 -4.73 3.47
N TYR A 346 -38.69 -4.31 4.31
CA TYR A 346 -38.74 -2.96 4.86
C TYR A 346 -38.81 -2.98 6.41
N PRO A 347 -37.82 -3.57 7.11
CA PRO A 347 -37.87 -3.68 8.57
C PRO A 347 -37.47 -2.39 9.29
N THR A 348 -36.85 -1.46 8.57
CA THR A 348 -36.27 -0.21 9.10
C THR A 348 -37.17 1.00 8.81
N GLU A 349 -36.89 2.10 9.51
CA GLU A 349 -37.58 3.37 9.24
C GLU A 349 -37.38 3.83 7.77
N PRO A 350 -38.35 4.55 7.17
CA PRO A 350 -39.64 4.99 7.74
C PRO A 350 -40.76 3.95 7.72
N GLN A 351 -40.64 2.84 6.95
CA GLN A 351 -41.75 1.89 6.72
C GLN A 351 -41.97 0.97 7.94
N LYS A 352 -40.92 0.54 8.62
CA LYS A 352 -40.91 -0.28 9.85
C LYS A 352 -41.85 -1.49 9.81
N LYS A 353 -41.87 -2.21 8.68
CA LYS A 353 -42.72 -3.39 8.48
C LYS A 353 -42.05 -4.66 9.04
N ILE A 354 -41.78 -4.69 10.33
CA ILE A 354 -40.98 -5.75 10.99
C ILE A 354 -41.64 -7.13 10.88
N ASP A 355 -42.95 -7.24 11.16
CA ASP A 355 -43.65 -8.53 11.12
C ASP A 355 -43.67 -9.13 9.69
N GLN A 356 -43.90 -8.31 8.66
CA GLN A 356 -43.84 -8.75 7.26
C GLN A 356 -42.43 -9.21 6.89
N ALA A 357 -41.42 -8.49 7.36
CA ALA A 357 -40.01 -8.86 7.12
C ALA A 357 -39.68 -10.21 7.77
N LYS A 358 -40.12 -10.44 9.01
CA LYS A 358 -39.94 -11.73 9.72
C LYS A 358 -40.66 -12.89 9.04
N GLU A 359 -41.85 -12.66 8.47
CA GLU A 359 -42.54 -13.70 7.68
C GLU A 359 -41.76 -14.10 6.42
N VAL A 360 -41.25 -13.10 5.68
CA VAL A 360 -40.39 -13.35 4.52
C VAL A 360 -39.13 -14.12 4.93
N LEU A 361 -38.46 -13.71 6.00
CA LEU A 361 -37.25 -14.39 6.51
C LEU A 361 -37.56 -15.85 6.90
N ARG A 362 -38.68 -16.11 7.59
CA ARG A 362 -39.10 -17.45 7.99
C ARG A 362 -39.33 -18.34 6.78
N LYS A 363 -39.97 -17.80 5.73
CA LYS A 363 -40.16 -18.51 4.47
C LYS A 363 -38.84 -18.86 3.82
N LEU A 364 -37.93 -17.87 3.67
CA LEU A 364 -36.62 -18.07 3.04
C LEU A 364 -35.76 -19.09 3.79
N VAL A 365 -35.72 -19.01 5.14
CA VAL A 365 -34.94 -19.95 5.97
C VAL A 365 -35.41 -21.39 5.75
N ARG A 366 -36.72 -21.63 5.70
CA ARG A 366 -37.32 -22.98 5.55
C ARG A 366 -37.20 -23.49 4.12
N GLU A 367 -37.45 -22.65 3.11
CA GLU A 367 -37.45 -23.02 1.70
C GLU A 367 -36.04 -23.37 1.21
N TYR A 368 -35.04 -22.57 1.60
CA TYR A 368 -33.65 -22.71 1.10
C TYR A 368 -32.69 -23.33 2.12
N GLY A 369 -33.13 -23.63 3.33
CA GLY A 369 -32.25 -24.17 4.38
C GLY A 369 -31.11 -23.23 4.76
N ILE A 370 -31.42 -21.95 4.91
CA ILE A 370 -30.42 -20.93 5.27
C ILE A 370 -29.88 -21.23 6.67
N THR A 371 -28.58 -21.27 6.80
CA THR A 371 -27.86 -21.51 8.07
C THR A 371 -27.07 -20.30 8.55
N LEU A 372 -26.86 -19.31 7.66
CA LEU A 372 -26.02 -18.17 7.95
C LEU A 372 -26.53 -16.89 7.27
N ILE A 373 -26.54 -15.80 8.01
CA ILE A 373 -26.90 -14.47 7.52
C ILE A 373 -25.63 -13.61 7.48
N SER A 374 -25.33 -13.04 6.29
CA SER A 374 -24.25 -12.11 6.07
C SER A 374 -24.83 -10.70 6.03
N LEU A 375 -24.67 -9.94 7.11
CA LEU A 375 -25.19 -8.57 7.22
C LEU A 375 -24.12 -7.57 6.86
N GLY A 376 -24.36 -6.69 5.89
CA GLY A 376 -23.51 -5.56 5.57
C GLY A 376 -23.41 -4.56 6.73
N ASN A 377 -22.25 -3.94 6.91
CA ASN A 377 -21.98 -3.00 8.01
C ASN A 377 -22.26 -1.54 7.67
N GLY A 378 -23.03 -1.25 6.62
CA GLY A 378 -23.36 0.11 6.18
C GLY A 378 -24.53 0.75 6.92
N THR A 379 -25.15 1.68 6.21
CA THR A 379 -26.31 2.43 6.71
C THR A 379 -27.45 1.48 7.10
N ALA A 380 -28.08 1.69 8.28
CA ALA A 380 -29.13 0.83 8.85
C ALA A 380 -28.70 -0.60 9.27
N SER A 381 -27.38 -0.86 9.34
CA SER A 381 -26.87 -2.16 9.80
C SER A 381 -27.32 -2.50 11.22
N ARG A 382 -27.29 -1.51 12.12
CA ARG A 382 -27.69 -1.68 13.52
C ARG A 382 -29.16 -2.07 13.68
N GLU A 383 -30.03 -1.33 12.98
CA GLU A 383 -31.47 -1.58 13.01
C GLU A 383 -31.79 -2.94 12.39
N SER A 384 -31.09 -3.30 11.32
CA SER A 384 -31.21 -4.60 10.68
C SER A 384 -30.72 -5.74 11.60
N GLU A 385 -29.59 -5.53 12.30
CA GLU A 385 -29.05 -6.50 13.26
C GLU A 385 -30.06 -6.80 14.37
N GLN A 386 -30.71 -5.75 14.91
CA GLN A 386 -31.74 -5.95 15.97
C GLN A 386 -32.91 -6.81 15.45
N VAL A 387 -33.36 -6.55 14.23
CA VAL A 387 -34.42 -7.38 13.59
C VAL A 387 -34.00 -8.82 13.40
N ILE A 388 -32.74 -9.05 12.95
CA ILE A 388 -32.17 -10.39 12.80
C ILE A 388 -32.15 -11.12 14.15
N VAL A 389 -31.65 -10.49 15.22
CA VAL A 389 -31.54 -11.12 16.52
C VAL A 389 -32.93 -11.46 17.11
N ASP A 390 -33.89 -10.54 16.98
CA ASP A 390 -35.25 -10.80 17.44
C ASP A 390 -35.92 -11.93 16.64
N PHE A 391 -35.65 -11.98 15.33
CA PHE A 391 -36.12 -13.07 14.48
C PHE A 391 -35.49 -14.42 14.84
N LEU A 392 -34.18 -14.46 15.12
CA LEU A 392 -33.48 -15.70 15.49
C LEU A 392 -33.99 -16.32 16.81
N LYS A 393 -34.53 -15.51 17.74
CA LYS A 393 -35.13 -15.96 18.96
C LYS A 393 -36.50 -16.63 18.75
N GLU A 394 -37.17 -16.33 17.64
CA GLU A 394 -38.53 -16.80 17.33
C GLU A 394 -38.56 -18.08 16.50
N ILE A 395 -37.41 -18.50 15.94
CA ILE A 395 -37.34 -19.68 15.05
C ILE A 395 -36.62 -20.86 15.71
N PRO A 396 -37.05 -22.10 15.43
CA PRO A 396 -36.35 -23.30 15.93
C PRO A 396 -35.12 -23.66 15.14
N GLU A 397 -34.97 -23.14 13.91
CA GLU A 397 -33.87 -23.40 13.03
C GLU A 397 -32.57 -22.78 13.58
N LYS A 398 -31.46 -23.51 13.47
CA LYS A 398 -30.14 -23.03 13.90
C LYS A 398 -29.54 -22.15 12.83
N VAL A 399 -29.75 -20.87 12.91
CA VAL A 399 -29.20 -19.85 12.04
C VAL A 399 -28.31 -18.92 12.87
N ALA A 400 -27.12 -18.61 12.36
CA ALA A 400 -26.23 -17.59 12.92
C ALA A 400 -26.11 -16.40 11.96
N TYR A 401 -25.55 -15.30 12.45
CA TYR A 401 -25.23 -14.17 11.59
C TYR A 401 -23.80 -13.67 11.79
N VAL A 402 -23.28 -12.99 10.78
CA VAL A 402 -21.98 -12.33 10.79
C VAL A 402 -22.14 -10.94 10.17
N ILE A 403 -21.55 -9.93 10.79
CA ILE A 403 -21.45 -8.60 10.18
C ILE A 403 -20.24 -8.60 9.26
N VAL A 404 -20.47 -8.26 7.99
CA VAL A 404 -19.46 -8.28 6.93
C VAL A 404 -19.22 -6.86 6.43
N SER A 405 -17.96 -6.51 6.17
CA SER A 405 -17.64 -5.23 5.52
C SER A 405 -18.25 -5.17 4.13
N GLU A 406 -19.09 -4.18 3.88
CA GLU A 406 -19.64 -3.89 2.54
C GLU A 406 -18.75 -2.95 1.70
N ALA A 407 -17.54 -2.62 2.20
CA ALA A 407 -16.62 -1.75 1.50
C ALA A 407 -16.43 -2.17 0.04
N GLY A 408 -16.61 -1.25 -0.90
CA GLY A 408 -16.53 -1.51 -2.32
C GLY A 408 -17.70 -2.30 -2.93
N ALA A 409 -18.71 -2.74 -2.16
CA ALA A 409 -19.86 -3.46 -2.71
C ALA A 409 -20.68 -2.59 -3.68
N SER A 410 -20.82 -1.30 -3.39
CA SER A 410 -21.45 -0.32 -4.28
C SER A 410 -20.66 -0.11 -5.57
N VAL A 411 -19.33 -0.15 -5.51
CA VAL A 411 -18.45 -0.04 -6.69
C VAL A 411 -18.60 -1.29 -7.55
N TYR A 412 -18.59 -2.47 -6.96
CA TYR A 412 -18.83 -3.72 -7.68
C TYR A 412 -20.21 -3.74 -8.33
N SER A 413 -21.28 -3.48 -7.56
CA SER A 413 -22.67 -3.60 -8.03
C SER A 413 -23.00 -2.68 -9.21
N ALA A 414 -22.34 -1.52 -9.29
CA ALA A 414 -22.43 -0.57 -10.39
C ALA A 414 -21.47 -0.88 -11.57
N SER A 415 -20.58 -1.85 -11.43
CA SER A 415 -19.56 -2.16 -12.43
C SER A 415 -20.14 -2.90 -13.66
N LYS A 416 -19.38 -2.82 -14.76
CA LYS A 416 -19.68 -3.60 -15.97
C LYS A 416 -19.63 -5.11 -15.67
N LEU A 417 -18.67 -5.55 -14.86
CA LEU A 417 -18.52 -6.95 -14.45
C LEU A 417 -19.79 -7.47 -13.75
N ALA A 418 -20.32 -6.71 -12.79
CA ALA A 418 -21.54 -7.10 -12.09
C ALA A 418 -22.77 -7.10 -13.01
N THR A 419 -22.79 -6.23 -14.01
CA THR A 419 -23.85 -6.22 -15.04
C THR A 419 -23.76 -7.43 -15.95
N GLU A 420 -22.58 -7.86 -16.33
CA GLU A 420 -22.35 -9.07 -17.12
C GLU A 420 -22.69 -10.33 -16.30
N GLU A 421 -22.35 -10.36 -15.01
CA GLU A 421 -22.62 -11.48 -14.10
C GLU A 421 -24.11 -11.61 -13.75
N PHE A 422 -24.80 -10.47 -13.59
CA PHE A 422 -26.22 -10.39 -13.22
C PHE A 422 -26.96 -9.37 -14.09
N PRO A 423 -27.22 -9.67 -15.36
CA PRO A 423 -27.84 -8.69 -16.27
C PRO A 423 -29.27 -8.30 -15.88
N ASN A 424 -29.99 -9.17 -15.18
CA ASN A 424 -31.37 -8.96 -14.77
C ASN A 424 -31.55 -8.43 -13.35
N PHE A 425 -30.46 -8.22 -12.61
CA PHE A 425 -30.50 -7.71 -11.25
C PHE A 425 -30.27 -6.19 -11.23
N ASP A 426 -30.92 -5.51 -10.30
CA ASP A 426 -30.60 -4.14 -9.96
C ASP A 426 -29.30 -4.05 -9.10
N VAL A 427 -28.86 -2.82 -8.85
CA VAL A 427 -27.63 -2.55 -8.08
C VAL A 427 -27.72 -3.10 -6.65
N GLY A 428 -28.91 -3.03 -6.02
CA GLY A 428 -29.11 -3.53 -4.65
C GLY A 428 -29.10 -5.05 -4.57
N GLN A 429 -29.69 -5.74 -5.53
CA GLN A 429 -29.66 -7.21 -5.62
C GLN A 429 -28.22 -7.73 -5.83
N ARG A 430 -27.45 -7.06 -6.69
CA ARG A 430 -26.03 -7.37 -6.90
C ARG A 430 -25.20 -7.15 -5.65
N SER A 431 -25.48 -6.08 -4.91
CA SER A 431 -24.81 -5.78 -3.63
C SER A 431 -25.10 -6.86 -2.60
N ALA A 432 -26.35 -7.25 -2.41
CA ALA A 432 -26.73 -8.29 -1.47
C ALA A 432 -26.10 -9.65 -1.81
N ALA A 433 -26.07 -10.02 -3.10
CA ALA A 433 -25.37 -11.21 -3.57
C ALA A 433 -23.86 -11.17 -3.27
N SER A 434 -23.22 -10.03 -3.48
CA SER A 434 -21.80 -9.82 -3.15
C SER A 434 -21.54 -9.96 -1.65
N ILE A 435 -22.37 -9.37 -0.79
CA ILE A 435 -22.27 -9.46 0.67
C ILE A 435 -22.37 -10.93 1.13
N ALA A 436 -23.25 -11.75 0.54
CA ALA A 436 -23.32 -13.18 0.85
C ALA A 436 -22.05 -13.92 0.44
N ARG A 437 -21.58 -13.70 -0.77
CA ARG A 437 -20.40 -14.37 -1.34
C ARG A 437 -19.10 -14.00 -0.65
N ARG A 438 -18.97 -12.77 -0.12
CA ARG A 438 -17.82 -12.36 0.70
C ARG A 438 -17.64 -13.22 1.93
N LEU A 439 -18.73 -13.71 2.51
CA LEU A 439 -18.66 -14.60 3.64
C LEU A 439 -18.27 -16.03 3.23
N GLN A 440 -18.72 -16.46 2.07
CA GLN A 440 -18.37 -17.77 1.52
C GLN A 440 -16.91 -17.87 1.09
N ASP A 441 -16.42 -16.92 0.33
CA ASP A 441 -15.02 -16.79 -0.06
C ASP A 441 -14.61 -15.30 -0.24
N PRO A 442 -14.01 -14.67 0.77
CA PRO A 442 -13.61 -13.26 0.73
C PRO A 442 -12.66 -12.96 -0.44
N LEU A 443 -11.67 -13.82 -0.69
CA LEU A 443 -10.69 -13.61 -1.75
C LEU A 443 -11.35 -13.62 -3.13
N ALA A 444 -12.13 -14.64 -3.42
CA ALA A 444 -12.79 -14.82 -4.74
C ALA A 444 -13.75 -13.67 -5.07
N GLU A 445 -14.38 -13.06 -4.06
CA GLU A 445 -15.31 -11.96 -4.28
C GLU A 445 -14.61 -10.61 -4.30
N LEU A 446 -13.65 -10.34 -3.39
CA LEU A 446 -12.98 -9.05 -3.27
C LEU A 446 -12.05 -8.74 -4.46
N VAL A 447 -11.51 -9.74 -5.16
CA VAL A 447 -10.72 -9.52 -6.38
C VAL A 447 -11.51 -8.90 -7.53
N LYS A 448 -12.85 -8.93 -7.48
CA LYS A 448 -13.74 -8.29 -8.46
C LYS A 448 -13.79 -6.77 -8.32
N ILE A 449 -13.24 -6.23 -7.25
CA ILE A 449 -13.27 -4.83 -6.86
C ILE A 449 -11.88 -4.24 -7.02
N ASP A 450 -11.77 -3.01 -7.52
CA ASP A 450 -10.50 -2.27 -7.46
C ASP A 450 -10.04 -2.23 -5.99
N PRO A 451 -8.83 -2.72 -5.66
CA PRO A 451 -8.36 -2.75 -4.28
C PRO A 451 -8.39 -1.38 -3.58
N LYS A 452 -8.28 -0.29 -4.32
CA LYS A 452 -8.42 1.08 -3.79
C LYS A 452 -9.84 1.41 -3.30
N ALA A 453 -10.85 0.71 -3.78
CA ALA A 453 -12.23 0.88 -3.31
C ALA A 453 -12.51 0.11 -2.01
N ILE A 454 -11.61 -0.77 -1.59
CA ILE A 454 -11.66 -1.46 -0.31
C ILE A 454 -11.05 -0.53 0.74
N GLY A 455 -11.84 -0.09 1.72
CA GLY A 455 -11.37 0.79 2.78
C GLY A 455 -10.44 0.06 3.75
N VAL A 456 -9.14 0.24 3.62
CA VAL A 456 -8.11 -0.42 4.46
C VAL A 456 -7.28 0.54 5.30
N GLY A 457 -7.55 1.85 5.23
CA GLY A 457 -6.86 2.83 6.06
C GLY A 457 -7.32 4.27 5.89
N GLN A 458 -6.91 5.12 6.84
CA GLN A 458 -7.17 6.55 6.79
C GLN A 458 -6.32 7.24 5.72
N TYR A 459 -6.81 8.36 5.19
CA TYR A 459 -6.12 9.17 4.17
C TYR A 459 -5.82 8.45 2.85
N GLN A 460 -6.43 7.29 2.61
CA GLN A 460 -6.22 6.47 1.41
C GLN A 460 -6.44 7.26 0.11
N HIS A 461 -7.42 8.19 0.09
CA HIS A 461 -7.74 9.03 -1.07
C HIS A 461 -6.85 10.26 -1.25
N ASP A 462 -6.02 10.58 -0.24
CA ASP A 462 -5.14 11.76 -0.27
C ASP A 462 -3.71 11.45 -0.74
N MET A 463 -3.37 10.17 -0.84
CA MET A 463 -2.02 9.71 -1.23
C MET A 463 -1.83 9.61 -2.74
N ASN A 464 -0.59 9.32 -3.15
CA ASN A 464 -0.25 9.00 -4.52
C ASN A 464 -1.02 7.76 -5.00
N GLN A 465 -2.07 7.98 -5.82
CA GLN A 465 -2.99 6.93 -6.26
C GLN A 465 -2.34 5.88 -7.16
N LYS A 466 -1.25 6.21 -7.87
CA LYS A 466 -0.50 5.25 -8.69
C LYS A 466 0.28 4.28 -7.80
N LYS A 467 1.08 4.80 -6.87
CA LYS A 467 1.82 3.96 -5.90
C LYS A 467 0.88 3.11 -5.06
N LEU A 468 -0.24 3.69 -4.58
CA LEU A 468 -1.25 2.97 -3.84
C LEU A 468 -1.82 1.79 -4.65
N SER A 469 -2.17 2.03 -5.91
CA SER A 469 -2.66 0.98 -6.81
C SER A 469 -1.65 -0.16 -6.98
N GLU A 470 -0.38 0.17 -7.18
CA GLU A 470 0.72 -0.80 -7.33
C GLU A 470 0.87 -1.67 -6.07
N VAL A 471 0.91 -1.05 -4.89
CA VAL A 471 1.05 -1.76 -3.60
C VAL A 471 -0.15 -2.67 -3.32
N LEU A 472 -1.37 -2.16 -3.48
CA LEU A 472 -2.57 -2.94 -3.20
C LEU A 472 -2.78 -4.07 -4.22
N SER A 473 -2.56 -3.82 -5.51
CA SER A 473 -2.63 -4.87 -6.54
C SER A 473 -1.57 -5.95 -6.32
N GLY A 474 -0.34 -5.56 -5.95
CA GLY A 474 0.70 -6.51 -5.57
C GLY A 474 0.30 -7.37 -4.36
N THR A 475 -0.36 -6.78 -3.37
CA THR A 475 -0.89 -7.52 -2.21
C THR A 475 -1.94 -8.56 -2.62
N VAL A 476 -2.86 -8.19 -3.52
CA VAL A 476 -3.86 -9.14 -4.07
C VAL A 476 -3.17 -10.27 -4.81
N GLU A 477 -2.23 -9.95 -5.69
CA GLU A 477 -1.44 -10.93 -6.44
C GLU A 477 -0.74 -11.94 -5.51
N ASP A 478 -0.08 -11.46 -4.46
CA ASP A 478 0.58 -12.33 -3.48
C ASP A 478 -0.41 -13.25 -2.76
N CYS A 479 -1.59 -12.74 -2.38
CA CYS A 479 -2.63 -13.53 -1.73
C CYS A 479 -3.18 -14.62 -2.66
N VAL A 480 -3.51 -14.27 -3.90
CA VAL A 480 -4.08 -15.19 -4.89
C VAL A 480 -3.09 -16.31 -5.21
N ASN A 481 -1.82 -15.98 -5.47
CA ASN A 481 -0.80 -16.97 -5.78
C ASN A 481 -0.43 -17.83 -4.56
N LYS A 482 -0.48 -17.28 -3.34
CA LYS A 482 -0.26 -18.04 -2.10
C LYS A 482 -1.36 -19.07 -1.86
N VAL A 483 -2.62 -18.72 -2.09
CA VAL A 483 -3.75 -19.62 -1.93
C VAL A 483 -3.79 -20.66 -3.06
N GLY A 484 -3.47 -20.24 -4.28
CA GLY A 484 -3.70 -21.02 -5.49
C GLY A 484 -5.19 -21.01 -5.91
N VAL A 485 -5.46 -21.36 -7.13
CA VAL A 485 -6.78 -21.17 -7.72
C VAL A 485 -7.20 -22.45 -8.46
N ASP A 486 -8.46 -22.88 -8.28
CA ASP A 486 -9.02 -23.98 -9.07
C ASP A 486 -9.31 -23.49 -10.50
N LEU A 487 -8.69 -24.15 -11.48
CA LEU A 487 -8.75 -23.78 -12.89
C LEU A 487 -10.16 -23.91 -13.49
N ASN A 488 -10.96 -24.85 -12.96
CA ASN A 488 -12.28 -25.16 -13.48
C ASN A 488 -13.39 -24.27 -12.89
N THR A 489 -13.16 -23.62 -11.75
CA THR A 489 -14.19 -22.82 -11.08
C THR A 489 -13.87 -21.33 -11.01
N ALA A 490 -12.59 -20.96 -11.16
CA ALA A 490 -12.13 -19.57 -11.02
C ALA A 490 -12.79 -18.61 -12.03
N SER A 491 -13.13 -17.41 -11.55
CA SER A 491 -13.52 -16.28 -12.41
C SER A 491 -12.32 -15.70 -13.16
N ALA A 492 -12.59 -15.01 -14.28
CA ALA A 492 -11.55 -14.30 -15.01
C ALA A 492 -10.86 -13.25 -14.11
N SER A 493 -11.60 -12.58 -13.21
CA SER A 493 -11.07 -11.61 -12.26
C SER A 493 -10.10 -12.22 -11.25
N LEU A 494 -10.31 -13.47 -10.86
CA LEU A 494 -9.39 -14.19 -9.97
C LEU A 494 -8.15 -14.68 -10.74
N LEU A 495 -8.35 -15.20 -11.94
CA LEU A 495 -7.28 -15.70 -12.80
C LEU A 495 -6.29 -14.62 -13.23
N GLU A 496 -6.74 -13.38 -13.43
CA GLU A 496 -5.84 -12.28 -13.85
C GLU A 496 -4.77 -11.91 -12.81
N TYR A 497 -4.93 -12.33 -11.55
CA TYR A 497 -3.92 -12.17 -10.51
C TYR A 497 -2.96 -13.35 -10.39
N ILE A 498 -3.17 -14.42 -11.14
CA ILE A 498 -2.23 -15.52 -11.19
C ILE A 498 -0.98 -15.11 -11.98
N SER A 499 0.17 -15.47 -11.45
CA SER A 499 1.48 -15.28 -12.06
C SER A 499 1.48 -15.61 -13.55
N GLY A 500 1.89 -14.67 -14.40
CA GLY A 500 2.00 -14.86 -15.85
C GLY A 500 0.68 -14.83 -16.62
N ILE A 501 -0.47 -14.59 -15.97
CA ILE A 501 -1.78 -14.52 -16.63
C ILE A 501 -2.21 -13.06 -16.79
N SER A 502 -2.29 -12.61 -18.04
CA SER A 502 -2.87 -11.30 -18.35
C SER A 502 -4.40 -11.35 -18.34
N LYS A 503 -5.04 -10.18 -18.26
CA LYS A 503 -6.51 -10.04 -18.35
C LYS A 503 -7.11 -10.72 -19.59
N THR A 504 -6.41 -10.64 -20.73
CA THR A 504 -6.85 -11.32 -21.96
C THR A 504 -6.77 -12.84 -21.84
N VAL A 505 -5.65 -13.34 -21.29
CA VAL A 505 -5.44 -14.78 -21.08
C VAL A 505 -6.44 -15.32 -20.07
N ALA A 506 -6.74 -14.59 -18.98
CA ALA A 506 -7.76 -15.00 -18.01
C ALA A 506 -9.14 -15.20 -18.66
N LYS A 507 -9.57 -14.29 -19.52
CA LYS A 507 -10.81 -14.42 -20.30
C LYS A 507 -10.76 -15.59 -21.28
N ASN A 508 -9.62 -15.81 -21.94
CA ASN A 508 -9.45 -16.93 -22.87
C ASN A 508 -9.49 -18.29 -22.14
N ILE A 509 -8.98 -18.37 -20.91
CA ILE A 509 -9.10 -19.60 -20.09
C ILE A 509 -10.56 -19.90 -19.80
N VAL A 510 -11.35 -18.91 -19.39
CA VAL A 510 -12.78 -19.08 -19.12
C VAL A 510 -13.52 -19.48 -20.40
N ALA A 511 -13.29 -18.80 -21.52
CA ALA A 511 -13.91 -19.12 -22.81
C ALA A 511 -13.55 -20.54 -23.27
N TYR A 512 -12.28 -20.92 -23.17
CA TYR A 512 -11.82 -22.27 -23.52
C TYR A 512 -12.54 -23.35 -22.73
N ARG A 513 -12.72 -23.16 -21.44
CA ARG A 513 -13.44 -24.09 -20.54
C ARG A 513 -14.93 -24.17 -20.87
N GLU A 514 -15.54 -23.05 -21.27
CA GLU A 514 -16.95 -23.03 -21.69
C GLU A 514 -17.17 -23.74 -23.03
N GLU A 515 -16.23 -23.62 -23.97
CA GLU A 515 -16.33 -24.25 -25.31
C GLU A 515 -15.90 -25.71 -25.31
N ASN A 516 -14.85 -26.08 -24.55
CA ASN A 516 -14.22 -27.41 -24.63
C ASN A 516 -14.47 -28.28 -23.39
N GLY A 517 -15.23 -27.78 -22.42
CA GLY A 517 -15.44 -28.43 -21.14
C GLY A 517 -14.30 -28.20 -20.15
N ARG A 518 -14.38 -28.86 -19.01
CA ARG A 518 -13.41 -28.70 -17.93
C ARG A 518 -11.99 -29.12 -18.34
N PHE A 519 -11.01 -28.47 -17.75
CA PHE A 519 -9.61 -28.90 -17.85
C PHE A 519 -9.40 -30.20 -17.08
N ASP A 520 -8.81 -31.18 -17.72
CA ASP A 520 -8.45 -32.47 -17.13
C ASP A 520 -7.01 -32.49 -16.59
N ASN A 521 -6.13 -31.67 -17.16
CA ASN A 521 -4.77 -31.53 -16.72
C ASN A 521 -4.19 -30.13 -17.07
N ARG A 522 -3.13 -29.73 -16.37
CA ARG A 522 -2.45 -28.43 -16.55
C ARG A 522 -1.88 -28.23 -17.97
N LYS A 523 -1.47 -29.32 -18.65
CA LYS A 523 -0.92 -29.22 -20.02
C LYS A 523 -1.91 -28.68 -21.04
N GLN A 524 -3.21 -28.85 -20.80
CA GLN A 524 -4.24 -28.27 -21.64
C GLN A 524 -4.25 -26.76 -21.69
N LEU A 525 -3.64 -26.07 -20.71
CA LEU A 525 -3.45 -24.63 -20.73
C LEU A 525 -2.69 -24.15 -21.97
N LEU A 526 -1.77 -24.96 -22.50
CA LEU A 526 -1.03 -24.65 -23.74
C LEU A 526 -1.91 -24.59 -24.99
N LYS A 527 -3.16 -25.06 -24.91
CA LYS A 527 -4.15 -24.93 -25.97
C LYS A 527 -4.96 -23.64 -25.88
N VAL A 528 -4.85 -22.93 -24.78
CA VAL A 528 -5.56 -21.65 -24.57
C VAL A 528 -4.93 -20.55 -25.44
N PRO A 529 -5.72 -19.80 -26.23
CA PRO A 529 -5.20 -18.73 -27.06
C PRO A 529 -4.41 -17.69 -26.25
N LYS A 530 -3.24 -17.30 -26.78
CA LYS A 530 -2.29 -16.34 -26.16
C LYS A 530 -1.60 -16.80 -24.87
N LEU A 531 -1.79 -18.04 -24.44
CA LEU A 531 -1.06 -18.63 -23.32
C LEU A 531 0.12 -19.42 -23.90
N GLY A 532 1.28 -18.78 -24.00
CA GLY A 532 2.51 -19.40 -24.50
C GLY A 532 3.29 -20.17 -23.44
N PRO A 533 4.41 -20.82 -23.82
CA PRO A 533 5.24 -21.61 -22.89
C PRO A 533 5.73 -20.83 -21.66
N LYS A 534 6.12 -19.56 -21.82
CA LYS A 534 6.57 -18.72 -20.70
C LYS A 534 5.44 -18.45 -19.72
N ALA A 535 4.24 -18.11 -20.21
CA ALA A 535 3.07 -17.91 -19.36
C ALA A 535 2.68 -19.21 -18.63
N TYR A 536 2.75 -20.35 -19.32
CA TYR A 536 2.52 -21.66 -18.73
C TYR A 536 3.50 -21.94 -17.59
N GLU A 537 4.80 -21.74 -17.81
CA GLU A 537 5.82 -21.88 -16.77
C GLU A 537 5.47 -21.02 -15.54
N GLN A 538 5.07 -19.77 -15.74
CA GLN A 538 4.77 -18.86 -14.65
C GLN A 538 3.48 -19.22 -13.88
N CYS A 539 2.46 -19.73 -14.54
CA CYS A 539 1.12 -19.92 -13.93
C CYS A 539 0.82 -21.34 -13.45
N ALA A 540 1.40 -22.37 -14.09
CA ALA A 540 0.92 -23.76 -13.94
C ALA A 540 0.92 -24.25 -12.49
N GLY A 541 1.93 -23.92 -11.69
CA GLY A 541 2.00 -24.35 -10.30
C GLY A 541 0.98 -23.69 -9.36
N PHE A 542 0.41 -22.55 -9.75
CA PHE A 542 -0.60 -21.82 -8.97
C PHE A 542 -2.03 -22.20 -9.34
N LEU A 543 -2.23 -22.93 -10.46
CA LEU A 543 -3.52 -23.39 -10.92
C LEU A 543 -3.73 -24.86 -10.54
N ARG A 544 -4.84 -25.17 -9.90
CA ARG A 544 -5.15 -26.50 -9.38
C ARG A 544 -6.31 -27.14 -10.14
N ILE A 545 -6.27 -28.47 -10.26
CA ILE A 545 -7.34 -29.29 -10.83
C ILE A 545 -7.58 -30.46 -9.87
N SER A 546 -8.73 -30.44 -9.16
CA SER A 546 -9.03 -31.42 -8.11
C SER A 546 -9.27 -32.82 -8.61
N ASP A 547 -9.98 -32.97 -9.77
CA ASP A 547 -10.46 -34.25 -10.30
C ASP A 547 -9.89 -34.51 -11.68
N GLY A 548 -8.68 -34.08 -11.98
CA GLY A 548 -8.01 -34.25 -13.27
C GLY A 548 -7.34 -35.61 -13.42
N SER A 549 -6.82 -35.92 -14.62
CA SER A 549 -6.09 -37.16 -14.91
C SER A 549 -4.75 -37.26 -14.21
N GLN A 550 -4.09 -36.09 -13.91
CA GLN A 550 -2.82 -36.03 -13.20
C GLN A 550 -3.04 -35.63 -11.72
N PRO A 551 -2.81 -36.54 -10.75
CA PRO A 551 -3.04 -36.24 -9.33
C PRO A 551 -2.22 -35.07 -8.78
N LEU A 552 -1.00 -34.85 -9.31
CA LEU A 552 -0.13 -33.73 -8.89
C LEU A 552 -0.69 -32.38 -9.29
N ASP A 553 -1.62 -32.29 -10.24
CA ASP A 553 -2.27 -31.06 -10.64
C ASP A 553 -3.18 -30.46 -9.54
N ASN A 554 -3.53 -31.24 -8.52
CA ASN A 554 -4.23 -30.77 -7.32
C ASN A 554 -3.27 -30.26 -6.22
N THR A 555 -1.99 -30.11 -6.51
CA THR A 555 -0.97 -29.65 -5.53
C THR A 555 -0.34 -28.35 -5.97
N GLY A 556 0.42 -27.72 -5.08
CA GLY A 556 1.28 -26.57 -5.41
C GLY A 556 2.63 -26.96 -6.03
N VAL A 557 2.83 -28.24 -6.37
CA VAL A 557 4.05 -28.72 -7.05
C VAL A 557 4.06 -28.21 -8.50
N HIS A 558 5.19 -27.66 -8.92
CA HIS A 558 5.35 -27.18 -10.29
C HIS A 558 5.54 -28.36 -11.26
N PRO A 559 4.97 -28.31 -12.49
CA PRO A 559 5.13 -29.39 -13.47
C PRO A 559 6.57 -29.78 -13.80
N GLU A 560 7.52 -28.86 -13.70
CA GLU A 560 8.95 -29.15 -13.90
C GLU A 560 9.51 -30.16 -12.89
N SER A 561 8.88 -30.28 -11.73
CA SER A 561 9.30 -31.22 -10.66
C SER A 561 8.56 -32.55 -10.69
N TYR A 562 7.61 -32.78 -11.61
CA TYR A 562 6.77 -34.00 -11.61
C TYR A 562 7.60 -35.28 -11.73
N GLU A 563 8.58 -35.31 -12.61
CA GLU A 563 9.46 -36.49 -12.75
C GLU A 563 10.19 -36.84 -11.46
N ALA A 564 10.71 -35.83 -10.75
CA ALA A 564 11.37 -36.01 -9.46
C ALA A 564 10.38 -36.51 -8.39
N VAL A 565 9.15 -35.98 -8.39
CA VAL A 565 8.10 -36.39 -7.45
C VAL A 565 7.63 -37.82 -7.71
N GLU A 566 7.43 -38.21 -8.97
CA GLU A 566 7.08 -39.58 -9.33
C GLU A 566 8.15 -40.58 -8.93
N LYS A 567 9.44 -40.23 -9.09
CA LYS A 567 10.59 -41.00 -8.56
C LYS A 567 10.55 -41.08 -7.04
N LEU A 568 10.27 -39.96 -6.35
CA LEU A 568 10.15 -39.96 -4.89
C LEU A 568 9.03 -40.88 -4.40
N LEU A 569 7.85 -40.81 -5.00
CA LEU A 569 6.71 -41.66 -4.66
C LEU A 569 7.03 -43.14 -4.91
N SER A 570 7.68 -43.47 -6.03
CA SER A 570 8.13 -44.81 -6.34
C SER A 570 9.13 -45.36 -5.29
N GLU A 571 10.10 -44.56 -4.88
CA GLU A 571 11.06 -44.93 -3.82
C GLU A 571 10.39 -45.19 -2.46
N LEU A 572 9.30 -44.47 -2.19
CA LEU A 572 8.52 -44.61 -0.96
C LEU A 572 7.46 -45.71 -1.05
N GLY A 573 7.31 -46.35 -2.23
CA GLY A 573 6.29 -47.37 -2.47
C GLY A 573 4.86 -46.81 -2.44
N VAL A 574 4.67 -45.53 -2.81
CA VAL A 574 3.38 -44.86 -2.80
C VAL A 574 2.90 -44.66 -4.23
N GLU A 575 1.71 -45.16 -4.53
CA GLU A 575 1.04 -44.94 -5.81
C GLU A 575 0.57 -43.47 -5.90
N PRO A 576 0.79 -42.76 -7.05
CA PRO A 576 0.36 -41.37 -7.24
C PRO A 576 -1.14 -41.12 -6.99
N ASP A 577 -1.99 -42.08 -7.30
CA ASP A 577 -3.45 -41.96 -7.11
C ASP A 577 -3.86 -41.86 -5.64
N LYS A 578 -3.03 -42.29 -4.70
CA LYS A 578 -3.26 -42.08 -3.25
C LYS A 578 -3.31 -40.62 -2.85
N LEU A 579 -2.73 -39.70 -3.66
CA LEU A 579 -2.87 -38.26 -3.46
C LEU A 579 -4.34 -37.79 -3.54
N ARG A 580 -5.21 -38.53 -4.26
CA ARG A 580 -6.63 -38.25 -4.35
C ARG A 580 -7.41 -38.59 -3.06
N GLU A 581 -6.88 -39.53 -2.28
CA GLU A 581 -7.49 -39.97 -1.02
C GLU A 581 -7.19 -39.02 0.16
N GLY A 582 -6.26 -38.05 -0.04
CA GLY A 582 -5.90 -37.06 0.98
C GLY A 582 -4.42 -37.07 1.35
N SER A 583 -4.12 -36.77 2.60
CA SER A 583 -2.75 -36.58 3.06
C SER A 583 -1.93 -37.87 3.06
N LEU A 584 -0.70 -37.78 2.55
CA LEU A 584 0.25 -38.88 2.55
C LEU A 584 1.21 -38.77 3.75
N PRO A 585 1.43 -39.84 4.54
CA PRO A 585 2.35 -39.84 5.67
C PRO A 585 3.81 -40.01 5.20
N ILE A 586 4.30 -39.06 4.39
CA ILE A 586 5.66 -39.11 3.84
C ILE A 586 6.68 -38.79 4.96
N ARG A 587 7.65 -39.67 5.17
CA ARG A 587 8.81 -39.47 6.06
C ARG A 587 10.09 -39.64 5.26
N ILE A 588 10.96 -38.66 5.34
CA ILE A 588 12.31 -38.72 4.75
C ILE A 588 13.30 -38.57 5.89
N GLU A 589 14.20 -39.52 6.01
CA GLU A 589 15.21 -39.54 7.07
C GLU A 589 16.38 -38.61 6.78
N ASP A 590 16.78 -38.53 5.51
CA ASP A 590 17.91 -37.73 5.04
C ASP A 590 17.49 -36.96 3.77
N TYR A 591 17.16 -35.68 3.96
CA TYR A 591 16.69 -34.79 2.87
C TYR A 591 17.83 -34.49 1.89
N GLU A 592 19.05 -34.27 2.33
CA GLU A 592 20.20 -33.96 1.48
C GLU A 592 20.48 -35.11 0.50
N LYS A 593 20.54 -36.32 1.02
CA LYS A 593 20.77 -37.53 0.22
C LYS A 593 19.63 -37.81 -0.75
N MET A 594 18.39 -37.62 -0.31
CA MET A 594 17.21 -37.81 -1.18
C MET A 594 17.15 -36.73 -2.27
N ALA A 595 17.42 -35.49 -1.95
CA ALA A 595 17.47 -34.40 -2.92
C ALA A 595 18.54 -34.66 -4.01
N ALA A 596 19.71 -35.08 -3.62
CA ALA A 596 20.78 -35.47 -4.54
C ALA A 596 20.36 -36.63 -5.46
N LYS A 597 19.68 -37.66 -4.91
CA LYS A 597 19.15 -38.79 -5.68
C LYS A 597 18.09 -38.38 -6.71
N LEU A 598 17.26 -37.42 -6.35
CA LEU A 598 16.19 -36.89 -7.22
C LEU A 598 16.67 -35.79 -8.17
N SER A 599 17.92 -35.32 -8.05
CA SER A 599 18.51 -34.22 -8.81
C SER A 599 17.70 -32.91 -8.68
N ILE A 600 17.19 -32.63 -7.46
CA ILE A 600 16.52 -31.40 -7.09
C ILE A 600 17.18 -30.78 -5.86
N GLY A 601 16.91 -29.51 -5.59
CA GLY A 601 17.41 -28.84 -4.39
C GLY A 601 16.68 -29.31 -3.12
N GLU A 602 17.35 -29.19 -1.99
CA GLU A 602 16.81 -29.61 -0.68
C GLU A 602 15.56 -28.78 -0.30
N ILE A 603 15.58 -27.46 -0.54
CA ILE A 603 14.43 -26.57 -0.28
C ILE A 603 13.23 -26.99 -1.13
N THR A 604 13.47 -27.31 -2.41
CA THR A 604 12.43 -27.79 -3.33
C THR A 604 11.86 -29.13 -2.86
N LEU A 605 12.68 -30.02 -2.35
CA LEU A 605 12.21 -31.29 -1.78
C LEU A 605 11.36 -31.08 -0.52
N HIS A 606 11.78 -30.20 0.39
CA HIS A 606 11.00 -29.85 1.57
C HIS A 606 9.62 -29.28 1.20
N ASP A 607 9.57 -28.31 0.27
CA ASP A 607 8.32 -27.74 -0.23
C ASP A 607 7.43 -28.81 -0.87
N THR A 608 8.01 -29.69 -1.68
CA THR A 608 7.30 -30.80 -2.33
C THR A 608 6.68 -31.75 -1.30
N VAL A 609 7.44 -32.18 -0.33
CA VAL A 609 6.95 -33.08 0.73
C VAL A 609 5.85 -32.42 1.55
N HIS A 610 5.98 -31.13 1.81
CA HIS A 610 4.93 -30.36 2.49
C HIS A 610 3.62 -30.35 1.71
N GLU A 611 3.68 -30.13 0.40
CA GLU A 611 2.51 -30.16 -0.51
C GLU A 611 1.88 -31.58 -0.60
N LEU A 612 2.70 -32.62 -0.68
CA LEU A 612 2.22 -34.01 -0.77
C LEU A 612 1.59 -34.51 0.53
N ARG A 613 2.03 -33.97 1.68
CA ARG A 613 1.41 -34.29 2.98
C ARG A 613 -0.01 -33.75 3.10
N ARG A 614 -0.36 -32.68 2.39
CA ARG A 614 -1.68 -32.04 2.42
C ARG A 614 -2.05 -31.51 1.04
N PRO A 615 -2.31 -32.39 0.06
CA PRO A 615 -2.64 -31.97 -1.29
C PRO A 615 -3.95 -31.14 -1.31
N GLY A 616 -3.98 -30.10 -2.11
CA GLY A 616 -5.16 -29.24 -2.26
C GLY A 616 -5.53 -28.38 -1.05
N ARG A 617 -4.69 -28.31 -0.01
CA ARG A 617 -4.99 -27.53 1.18
C ARG A 617 -5.04 -26.04 0.88
N ASP A 618 -6.04 -25.38 1.43
CA ASP A 618 -6.14 -23.92 1.46
C ASP A 618 -5.38 -23.38 2.69
N PRO A 619 -4.34 -22.55 2.52
CA PRO A 619 -3.58 -22.01 3.65
C PRO A 619 -4.39 -21.10 4.57
N ARG A 620 -5.57 -20.65 4.15
CA ARG A 620 -6.49 -19.85 4.95
C ARG A 620 -7.21 -20.65 6.03
N GLU A 621 -7.24 -21.98 5.93
CA GLU A 621 -7.92 -22.84 6.92
C GLU A 621 -7.28 -22.79 8.31
N ASP A 622 -6.00 -22.38 8.39
CA ASP A 622 -5.27 -22.19 9.66
C ASP A 622 -5.53 -20.82 10.31
N MET A 623 -6.20 -19.92 9.60
CA MET A 623 -6.49 -18.57 10.11
C MET A 623 -7.70 -18.57 11.03
N PRO A 624 -7.82 -17.59 11.97
CA PRO A 624 -8.98 -17.46 12.83
C PRO A 624 -10.27 -17.32 12.02
N LYS A 625 -11.28 -18.14 12.34
CA LYS A 625 -12.59 -18.06 11.69
C LYS A 625 -13.39 -16.88 12.23
N PRO A 626 -14.26 -16.26 11.40
CA PRO A 626 -15.18 -15.21 11.87
C PRO A 626 -16.04 -15.69 13.03
N VAL A 627 -16.31 -14.78 13.98
CA VAL A 627 -17.19 -15.08 15.12
C VAL A 627 -18.64 -15.13 14.63
N LEU A 628 -19.26 -16.29 14.73
CA LEU A 628 -20.70 -16.47 14.47
C LEU A 628 -21.50 -16.00 15.67
N ARG A 629 -22.49 -15.14 15.44
CA ARG A 629 -23.31 -14.51 16.48
C ARG A 629 -24.75 -15.04 16.44
N THR A 630 -25.36 -15.05 17.61
CA THR A 630 -26.80 -15.38 17.78
C THR A 630 -27.55 -14.30 18.57
N ASP A 631 -26.81 -13.40 19.20
CA ASP A 631 -27.35 -12.34 20.08
C ASP A 631 -26.54 -11.06 19.99
N VAL A 632 -27.12 -9.95 20.45
CA VAL A 632 -26.47 -8.62 20.53
C VAL A 632 -26.22 -8.27 21.98
N LEU A 633 -25.00 -7.79 22.29
CA LEU A 633 -24.69 -7.03 23.48
C LEU A 633 -24.84 -5.54 23.21
N GLU A 634 -25.57 -4.82 24.07
CA GLU A 634 -25.59 -3.35 23.99
C GLU A 634 -24.49 -2.74 24.85
N MET A 635 -24.05 -1.53 24.53
CA MET A 635 -23.02 -0.82 25.31
C MET A 635 -23.37 -0.66 26.78
N LYS A 636 -24.68 -0.51 27.10
CA LYS A 636 -25.17 -0.42 28.49
C LYS A 636 -25.00 -1.71 29.26
N ASP A 637 -24.90 -2.85 28.59
CA ASP A 637 -24.76 -4.17 29.20
C ASP A 637 -23.30 -4.48 29.56
N LEU A 638 -22.36 -3.71 29.01
CA LEU A 638 -20.95 -3.86 29.28
C LEU A 638 -20.61 -3.39 30.71
N LYS A 639 -19.91 -4.23 31.44
CA LYS A 639 -19.37 -3.90 32.77
C LYS A 639 -17.84 -4.00 32.74
N PRO A 640 -17.13 -3.09 33.43
CA PRO A 640 -15.69 -3.25 33.64
C PRO A 640 -15.37 -4.64 34.22
N GLY A 641 -14.35 -5.27 33.69
CA GLY A 641 -13.94 -6.62 34.04
C GLY A 641 -14.55 -7.74 33.20
N MET A 642 -15.55 -7.47 32.34
CA MET A 642 -16.08 -8.46 31.41
C MET A 642 -15.01 -8.88 30.40
N ILE A 643 -14.86 -10.19 30.18
CA ILE A 643 -13.99 -10.76 29.15
C ILE A 643 -14.88 -11.18 27.98
N LEU A 644 -14.54 -10.68 26.78
CA LEU A 644 -15.30 -10.89 25.56
C LEU A 644 -14.36 -11.31 24.43
N LYS A 645 -14.89 -12.11 23.51
CA LYS A 645 -14.20 -12.32 22.21
C LYS A 645 -14.61 -11.24 21.24
N GLY A 646 -13.63 -10.66 20.56
CA GLY A 646 -13.86 -9.65 19.55
C GLY A 646 -13.00 -9.87 18.32
N THR A 647 -13.39 -9.22 17.25
CA THR A 647 -12.63 -9.23 15.99
C THR A 647 -11.93 -7.90 15.80
N VAL A 648 -10.64 -7.93 15.50
CA VAL A 648 -9.86 -6.73 15.21
C VAL A 648 -10.37 -6.11 13.90
N ARG A 649 -10.89 -4.88 13.98
CA ARG A 649 -11.43 -4.13 12.84
C ARG A 649 -10.40 -3.22 12.19
N ASN A 650 -9.58 -2.59 12.99
CA ASN A 650 -8.57 -1.66 12.52
C ASN A 650 -7.36 -1.63 13.45
N VAL A 651 -6.17 -1.47 12.88
CA VAL A 651 -4.91 -1.33 13.61
C VAL A 651 -4.28 0.00 13.23
N ILE A 652 -4.05 0.83 14.22
CA ILE A 652 -3.46 2.17 14.07
C ILE A 652 -2.25 2.32 14.99
N ASP A 653 -1.44 3.36 14.81
CA ASP A 653 -0.16 3.52 15.53
C ASP A 653 -0.30 3.52 17.06
N PHE A 654 -1.39 4.03 17.60
CA PHE A 654 -1.59 4.13 19.04
C PHE A 654 -2.49 3.03 19.64
N GLY A 655 -3.02 2.11 18.84
CA GLY A 655 -3.84 1.03 19.35
C GLY A 655 -4.61 0.25 18.30
N VAL A 656 -5.58 -0.52 18.79
CA VAL A 656 -6.35 -1.47 18.00
C VAL A 656 -7.84 -1.27 18.27
N PHE A 657 -8.63 -1.16 17.23
CA PHE A 657 -10.08 -1.17 17.33
C PHE A 657 -10.61 -2.60 17.20
N VAL A 658 -11.37 -3.02 18.22
CA VAL A 658 -11.91 -4.38 18.32
C VAL A 658 -13.43 -4.32 18.39
N ASP A 659 -14.07 -5.02 17.47
CA ASP A 659 -15.52 -5.26 17.49
C ASP A 659 -15.82 -6.40 18.47
N ILE A 660 -16.41 -6.06 19.60
CA ILE A 660 -16.81 -6.99 20.67
C ILE A 660 -18.29 -7.36 20.64
N GLY A 661 -18.99 -7.05 19.55
CA GLY A 661 -20.40 -7.37 19.41
C GLY A 661 -21.37 -6.29 19.90
N VAL A 662 -20.86 -5.14 20.30
CA VAL A 662 -21.64 -3.93 20.55
C VAL A 662 -21.47 -2.98 19.38
N HIS A 663 -22.40 -2.06 19.16
CA HIS A 663 -22.40 -1.17 17.97
C HIS A 663 -21.30 -0.10 17.94
N GLN A 664 -20.32 -0.22 18.83
CA GLN A 664 -19.17 0.66 18.93
C GLN A 664 -17.93 -0.18 19.13
N ASP A 665 -16.93 -0.01 18.25
CA ASP A 665 -15.64 -0.65 18.43
C ASP A 665 -14.98 -0.17 19.71
N GLY A 666 -14.43 -1.10 20.47
CA GLY A 666 -13.62 -0.79 21.64
C GLY A 666 -12.17 -0.55 21.24
N LEU A 667 -11.52 0.38 21.92
CA LEU A 667 -10.11 0.69 21.73
C LEU A 667 -9.25 -0.07 22.73
N VAL A 668 -8.32 -0.87 22.24
CA VAL A 668 -7.17 -1.38 22.99
C VAL A 668 -5.99 -0.45 22.70
N HIS A 669 -5.59 0.36 23.66
CA HIS A 669 -4.42 1.22 23.50
C HIS A 669 -3.14 0.37 23.38
N ILE A 670 -2.11 0.86 22.67
CA ILE A 670 -0.85 0.12 22.45
C ILE A 670 -0.22 -0.42 23.74
N SER A 671 -0.33 0.31 24.86
CA SER A 671 0.15 -0.13 26.19
C SER A 671 -0.69 -1.24 26.82
N GLN A 672 -1.86 -1.56 26.26
CA GLN A 672 -2.82 -2.56 26.76
C GLN A 672 -2.85 -3.82 25.89
N LEU A 673 -1.98 -3.92 24.88
CA LEU A 673 -1.89 -5.08 24.00
C LEU A 673 -1.17 -6.25 24.67
N THR A 674 -0.07 -5.98 25.37
CA THR A 674 0.70 -6.99 26.10
C THR A 674 1.57 -6.35 27.18
N ASN A 675 1.82 -7.09 28.25
CA ASN A 675 2.78 -6.74 29.30
C ASN A 675 4.13 -7.48 29.15
N LYS A 676 4.26 -8.35 28.16
CA LYS A 676 5.43 -9.24 27.99
C LYS A 676 6.61 -8.58 27.26
N LYS A 677 6.36 -7.57 26.43
CA LYS A 677 7.39 -6.86 25.66
C LYS A 677 6.98 -5.42 25.35
N PHE A 678 7.96 -4.57 25.08
CA PHE A 678 7.69 -3.24 24.55
C PHE A 678 7.20 -3.36 23.09
N VAL A 679 6.06 -2.77 22.78
CA VAL A 679 5.42 -2.78 21.46
C VAL A 679 5.70 -1.44 20.78
N ARG A 680 6.35 -1.46 19.63
CA ARG A 680 6.60 -0.26 18.83
C ARG A 680 5.42 0.09 17.92
N HIS A 681 4.79 -0.95 17.36
CA HIS A 681 3.61 -0.82 16.53
C HIS A 681 2.62 -1.96 16.85
N PRO A 682 1.30 -1.67 17.01
CA PRO A 682 0.31 -2.68 17.36
C PRO A 682 0.26 -3.91 16.44
N MET A 683 0.64 -3.77 15.17
CA MET A 683 0.72 -4.90 14.22
C MET A 683 1.81 -5.94 14.55
N GLU A 684 2.67 -5.67 15.54
CA GLU A 684 3.59 -6.69 16.09
C GLU A 684 2.87 -7.74 16.93
N ILE A 685 1.65 -7.44 17.38
CA ILE A 685 0.87 -8.28 18.31
C ILE A 685 -0.37 -8.81 17.63
N VAL A 686 -1.12 -7.98 16.90
CA VAL A 686 -2.40 -8.34 16.29
C VAL A 686 -2.52 -7.76 14.88
N SER A 687 -3.46 -8.33 14.16
CA SER A 687 -3.73 -8.04 12.77
C SER A 687 -5.24 -7.85 12.54
N VAL A 688 -5.63 -7.08 11.53
CA VAL A 688 -7.05 -6.92 11.16
C VAL A 688 -7.65 -8.29 10.84
N GLY A 689 -8.81 -8.58 11.40
CA GLY A 689 -9.50 -9.87 11.26
C GLY A 689 -9.14 -10.90 12.34
N ASP A 690 -8.11 -10.65 13.17
CA ASP A 690 -7.81 -11.54 14.30
C ASP A 690 -8.96 -11.57 15.30
N VAL A 691 -9.25 -12.76 15.83
CA VAL A 691 -10.15 -12.94 16.96
C VAL A 691 -9.34 -12.91 18.25
N VAL A 692 -9.60 -11.92 19.08
CA VAL A 692 -8.86 -11.68 20.32
C VAL A 692 -9.79 -11.73 21.52
N GLU A 693 -9.27 -12.17 22.67
CA GLU A 693 -9.96 -12.00 23.97
C GLU A 693 -9.56 -10.66 24.56
N VAL A 694 -10.56 -9.88 24.95
CA VAL A 694 -10.38 -8.56 25.53
C VAL A 694 -11.20 -8.42 26.81
N LYS A 695 -10.65 -7.69 27.75
CA LYS A 695 -11.35 -7.33 29.00
C LYS A 695 -11.79 -5.87 28.94
N VAL A 696 -13.03 -5.59 29.29
CA VAL A 696 -13.57 -4.24 29.35
C VAL A 696 -12.92 -3.49 30.51
N MET A 697 -12.27 -2.38 30.25
CA MET A 697 -11.69 -1.52 31.28
C MET A 697 -12.67 -0.45 31.75
N SER A 698 -13.26 0.26 30.78
CA SER A 698 -14.24 1.31 31.05
C SER A 698 -15.19 1.50 29.89
N VAL A 699 -16.39 1.99 30.18
CA VAL A 699 -17.43 2.33 29.21
C VAL A 699 -17.91 3.74 29.46
N ASP A 700 -17.79 4.63 28.52
CA ASP A 700 -18.34 5.99 28.54
C ASP A 700 -19.51 6.06 27.56
N LEU A 701 -20.72 5.93 28.11
CA LEU A 701 -21.96 5.94 27.33
C LEU A 701 -22.23 7.30 26.66
N ALA A 702 -21.80 8.39 27.30
CA ALA A 702 -22.05 9.74 26.79
C ALA A 702 -21.16 10.05 25.58
N LYS A 703 -19.89 9.63 25.62
CA LYS A 703 -18.91 9.80 24.54
C LYS A 703 -18.88 8.62 23.57
N LYS A 704 -19.68 7.59 23.81
CA LYS A 704 -19.68 6.34 23.04
C LYS A 704 -18.27 5.72 22.91
N ARG A 705 -17.54 5.64 24.02
CA ARG A 705 -16.17 5.10 24.06
C ARG A 705 -16.11 3.88 24.95
N ILE A 706 -15.42 2.85 24.45
CA ILE A 706 -15.14 1.62 25.16
C ILE A 706 -13.63 1.45 25.21
N GLN A 707 -13.07 1.33 26.40
CA GLN A 707 -11.66 1.02 26.59
C GLN A 707 -11.51 -0.46 26.93
N LEU A 708 -10.62 -1.11 26.21
CA LEU A 708 -10.36 -2.54 26.32
C LEU A 708 -8.88 -2.79 26.64
N THR A 709 -8.60 -3.96 27.19
CA THR A 709 -7.25 -4.50 27.36
C THR A 709 -7.18 -5.94 26.89
N MET A 710 -6.07 -6.33 26.28
CA MET A 710 -5.73 -7.72 25.98
C MET A 710 -4.89 -8.35 27.11
N ILE A 711 -4.55 -7.59 28.15
CA ILE A 711 -3.89 -8.07 29.36
C ILE A 711 -5.00 -8.58 30.28
N LEU A 712 -5.17 -9.89 30.33
CA LEU A 712 -6.31 -10.54 31.03
C LEU A 712 -6.02 -10.85 32.51
N ASP A 713 -4.74 -10.76 32.92
CA ASP A 713 -4.27 -11.05 34.28
C ASP A 713 -4.53 -9.91 35.28
#